data_7286d07b7dfd752488bea56c4476e390
#
_entry.id   7286d07b7dfd752488bea56c4476e390
#
_cell.length_a   1.000
_cell.length_b   1.000
_cell.length_c   1.000
_cell.angle_alpha   90.00
_cell.angle_beta   90.00
_cell.angle_gamma   90.00
#
_symmetry.space_group_name_H-M   'P 1'
#
loop_
_entity.id
_entity.type
_entity.pdbx_description
1 polymer ?
#
loop_
_entity_poly.entity_id
_entity_poly.type
_entity_poly.pdbx_seq_one_letter_code
_entity_poly.pdbx_strand_id
1 'polypeptide(L)'
;MTHPKPLTENAKIWSRAHLTVSILLLLMGAFIVFNTWSPSSYGVALRSIGADSSGLIKGPPRGIRSDEWAVVTPLTQATVNNNFERYNHTSLYQEDLRINYGLPIHDWGIIFKPSMWLYGWVNPAYAYAFHWFVIAALFIVGYAWLLRWFGATPVLAFSLALGLYFTGMVQFWWNEKGPIFALFPWVLLPFATRWPIWLKATAFYWLAVVWLLTNFYPPMQVSLAFVGAVLLLARAPELLRPARVALLTLAALLAAATAVIYLGDYLRETASTLYPGARRSSGGLDLLLIASWIFPALNFDRGFGVTFANICEVGTVGMYYTLLVLVFLDYRNWRVLLSDRWSTLVLGGGALLMLAWIVLPLPWWAGAPLLWHYVPPSRMQFASGVLLLFLIFHLVNRMGLRLNGGRVCALVIAVLTGLILTQTYSKPFDWQGLVALPLLLGALIYAQKHPMRAHATFAVSSLLLGFLLFARFNAIQSAWPIFNPPQTAITRAMDAMQASNQGILVVEGFSGATANGLGYRSLGHVTAVPKLAFWQEHFPHLPQAELNSVFNRYAHIKPTHEVTPRVLQPDAISIPAADFIYEPNVRYINEPYATADKDGNIDSAELDGTSLVLSGWAPWTEGMETHDLEIFVDPEPAGAAKRLVVLRPDVANALRRDELMSSGFKLRIPFHENLLQKPAVCIYFHETPGGAALRLQNPPDLPDCQPNEIVSP
;
A
#
# COMPACT_ATOMS: atom_id res chain seq x y z
N MET A 1 15.66 -7.41 49.02
CA MET A 1 14.97 -8.01 47.86
C MET A 1 13.52 -7.54 47.89
N THR A 2 13.27 -6.39 47.33
CA THR A 2 11.90 -5.87 47.17
C THR A 2 11.40 -6.33 45.83
N HIS A 3 10.49 -7.32 45.84
CA HIS A 3 9.63 -7.59 44.71
C HIS A 3 9.06 -6.25 44.22
N PRO A 4 9.04 -5.97 42.92
CA PRO A 4 8.29 -4.83 42.43
C PRO A 4 6.85 -5.01 42.91
N LYS A 5 6.40 -4.07 43.75
CA LYS A 5 5.03 -4.06 44.27
C LYS A 5 4.10 -4.23 43.06
N PRO A 6 3.17 -5.19 43.09
CA PRO A 6 2.17 -5.26 42.04
C PRO A 6 1.46 -3.91 41.97
N LEU A 7 0.98 -3.53 40.78
CA LEU A 7 0.28 -2.27 40.48
C LEU A 7 -0.93 -1.96 41.39
N THR A 8 -1.02 -2.56 42.56
CA THR A 8 -2.16 -2.57 43.47
C THR A 8 -2.31 -1.32 44.33
N GLU A 9 -1.31 -0.43 44.42
CA GLU A 9 -1.42 0.75 45.29
C GLU A 9 -1.73 2.07 44.56
N ASN A 10 -1.78 2.11 43.24
CA ASN A 10 -2.19 3.30 42.46
C ASN A 10 -3.41 3.08 41.57
N ALA A 11 -4.33 2.26 42.00
CA ALA A 11 -5.62 2.05 41.32
C ALA A 11 -6.67 3.14 41.61
N LYS A 12 -6.27 4.38 41.63
CA LYS A 12 -7.14 5.47 41.11
C LYS A 12 -6.98 5.43 39.59
N ILE A 13 -7.73 4.53 38.98
CA ILE A 13 -7.68 4.16 37.56
C ILE A 13 -7.82 5.38 36.62
N TRP A 14 -8.33 6.50 37.11
CA TRP A 14 -8.50 7.75 36.41
C TRP A 14 -7.93 8.90 37.23
N SER A 15 -6.63 9.16 37.10
CA SER A 15 -6.11 10.46 37.56
C SER A 15 -6.66 11.57 36.67
N ARG A 16 -6.75 12.80 37.18
CA ARG A 16 -7.16 13.96 36.38
C ARG A 16 -6.37 14.05 35.06
N ALA A 17 -5.08 13.68 35.07
CA ALA A 17 -4.25 13.66 33.89
C ALA A 17 -4.73 12.66 32.81
N HIS A 18 -5.14 11.45 33.20
CA HIS A 18 -5.69 10.47 32.24
C HIS A 18 -6.99 10.97 31.62
N LEU A 19 -7.87 11.56 32.42
CA LEU A 19 -9.12 12.16 31.95
C LEU A 19 -8.83 13.29 30.94
N THR A 20 -7.90 14.17 31.26
CA THR A 20 -7.51 15.28 30.37
C THR A 20 -6.96 14.74 29.03
N VAL A 21 -6.06 13.76 29.06
CA VAL A 21 -5.50 13.15 27.84
C VAL A 21 -6.60 12.46 27.02
N SER A 22 -7.53 11.75 27.66
CA SER A 22 -8.65 11.12 26.97
C SER A 22 -9.58 12.15 26.31
N ILE A 23 -9.89 13.25 27.00
CA ILE A 23 -10.70 14.35 26.45
C ILE A 23 -9.96 14.99 25.25
N LEU A 24 -8.67 15.26 25.37
CA LEU A 24 -7.88 15.83 24.27
C LEU A 24 -7.85 14.91 23.05
N LEU A 25 -7.69 13.59 23.25
CA LEU A 25 -7.75 12.60 22.16
C LEU A 25 -9.13 12.56 21.52
N LEU A 26 -10.20 12.61 22.30
CA LEU A 26 -11.58 12.67 21.78
C LEU A 26 -11.83 13.94 20.97
N LEU A 27 -11.41 15.10 21.49
CA LEU A 27 -11.56 16.39 20.79
C LEU A 27 -10.73 16.41 19.50
N MET A 28 -9.51 15.91 19.53
CA MET A 28 -8.65 15.79 18.34
C MET A 28 -9.29 14.83 17.32
N GLY A 29 -9.84 13.71 17.77
CA GLY A 29 -10.53 12.75 16.92
C GLY A 29 -11.79 13.37 16.29
N ALA A 30 -12.60 14.05 17.07
CA ALA A 30 -13.76 14.77 16.57
C ALA A 30 -13.37 15.81 15.52
N PHE A 31 -12.32 16.60 15.77
CA PHE A 31 -11.80 17.57 14.82
C PHE A 31 -11.33 16.93 13.50
N ILE A 32 -10.53 15.86 13.57
CA ILE A 32 -10.01 15.13 12.41
C ILE A 32 -11.17 14.53 11.60
N VAL A 33 -12.11 13.87 12.26
CA VAL A 33 -13.26 13.23 11.61
C VAL A 33 -14.18 14.28 10.98
N PHE A 34 -14.49 15.36 11.70
CA PHE A 34 -15.34 16.44 11.19
C PHE A 34 -14.77 17.11 9.94
N ASN A 35 -13.44 17.23 9.86
CA ASN A 35 -12.74 17.74 8.68
C ASN A 35 -12.43 16.65 7.64
N THR A 36 -12.83 15.41 7.88
CA THR A 36 -12.58 14.25 7.02
C THR A 36 -11.09 14.00 6.72
N TRP A 37 -10.18 14.38 7.61
CA TRP A 37 -8.75 14.24 7.40
C TRP A 37 -8.28 12.79 7.55
N SER A 38 -7.46 12.36 6.61
CA SER A 38 -6.87 11.01 6.62
C SER A 38 -5.43 11.03 6.09
N PRO A 39 -4.57 10.11 6.53
CA PRO A 39 -3.28 9.92 5.91
C PRO A 39 -3.49 9.17 4.59
N SER A 40 -3.46 9.85 3.45
CA SER A 40 -3.72 9.23 2.15
C SER A 40 -2.94 9.90 1.03
N SER A 41 -2.49 9.11 0.05
CA SER A 41 -1.92 9.56 -1.21
C SER A 41 -2.92 9.52 -2.38
N TYR A 42 -4.21 9.43 -2.10
CA TYR A 42 -5.26 9.33 -3.10
C TYR A 42 -5.32 10.55 -4.06
N GLY A 43 -4.71 11.68 -3.70
CA GLY A 43 -4.47 12.78 -4.64
C GLY A 43 -3.75 12.37 -5.94
N VAL A 44 -3.00 11.22 -5.95
CA VAL A 44 -2.44 10.64 -7.18
C VAL A 44 -3.55 10.13 -8.10
N ALA A 45 -4.56 9.45 -7.53
CA ALA A 45 -5.73 8.99 -8.30
C ALA A 45 -6.60 10.17 -8.77
N LEU A 46 -6.79 11.18 -7.92
CA LEU A 46 -7.53 12.41 -8.29
C LEU A 46 -6.84 13.18 -9.42
N ARG A 47 -5.50 13.09 -9.52
CA ARG A 47 -4.76 13.70 -10.64
C ARG A 47 -5.14 13.06 -11.99
N SER A 48 -5.38 11.76 -12.05
CA SER A 48 -5.79 11.09 -13.28
C SER A 48 -7.16 11.54 -13.81
N ILE A 49 -7.93 12.24 -13.00
CA ILE A 49 -9.18 12.89 -13.41
C ILE A 49 -9.09 14.44 -13.42
N GLY A 50 -7.86 15.01 -13.39
CA GLY A 50 -7.68 16.45 -13.40
C GLY A 50 -8.05 17.19 -12.12
N ALA A 51 -8.06 16.51 -10.98
CA ALA A 51 -8.48 17.04 -9.67
C ALA A 51 -7.41 16.85 -8.58
N ASP A 52 -6.13 16.96 -8.93
CA ASP A 52 -4.98 16.61 -8.07
C ASP A 52 -4.86 17.41 -6.77
N SER A 53 -5.32 18.65 -6.75
CA SER A 53 -5.33 19.52 -5.57
C SER A 53 -6.57 19.34 -4.68
N SER A 54 -7.58 18.57 -5.12
CA SER A 54 -8.84 18.42 -4.40
C SER A 54 -8.63 17.77 -3.04
N GLY A 55 -8.91 18.53 -1.97
CA GLY A 55 -8.85 18.06 -0.58
C GLY A 55 -7.45 17.79 -0.03
N LEU A 56 -6.38 18.15 -0.74
CA LEU A 56 -5.02 18.04 -0.22
C LEU A 56 -4.79 19.09 0.87
N ILE A 57 -4.48 18.63 2.09
CA ILE A 57 -4.27 19.50 3.25
C ILE A 57 -2.77 19.78 3.44
N LYS A 58 -1.93 18.73 3.42
CA LYS A 58 -0.50 18.87 3.64
C LYS A 58 0.30 17.70 3.08
N GLY A 59 1.48 18.02 2.57
CA GLY A 59 2.42 17.04 2.01
C GLY A 59 2.03 16.61 0.58
N PRO A 60 3.00 16.13 -0.20
CA PRO A 60 2.73 15.66 -1.55
C PRO A 60 2.14 14.23 -1.53
N PRO A 61 1.09 13.95 -2.30
CA PRO A 61 0.68 12.59 -2.60
C PRO A 61 1.80 11.82 -3.30
N ARG A 62 2.00 10.55 -2.96
CA ARG A 62 3.16 9.77 -3.43
C ARG A 62 2.73 8.64 -4.34
N GLY A 63 3.20 8.65 -5.59
CA GLY A 63 2.96 7.59 -6.58
C GLY A 63 3.38 6.21 -6.09
N ILE A 64 4.47 6.12 -5.31
CA ILE A 64 4.98 4.86 -4.73
C ILE A 64 3.99 4.20 -3.75
N ARG A 65 2.95 4.90 -3.30
CA ARG A 65 1.88 4.36 -2.46
C ARG A 65 0.78 3.70 -3.29
N SER A 66 1.12 3.06 -4.41
CA SER A 66 0.17 2.46 -5.35
C SER A 66 -0.78 1.44 -4.71
N ASP A 67 -0.31 0.63 -3.75
CA ASP A 67 -1.16 -0.31 -3.02
C ASP A 67 -2.31 0.41 -2.26
N GLU A 68 -2.09 1.63 -1.82
CA GLU A 68 -3.12 2.45 -1.18
C GLU A 68 -4.04 3.10 -2.23
N TRP A 69 -3.50 3.99 -3.08
CA TRP A 69 -4.32 4.86 -3.91
C TRP A 69 -4.87 4.18 -5.17
N ALA A 70 -4.27 3.05 -5.63
CA ALA A 70 -4.73 2.27 -6.77
C ALA A 70 -5.44 0.96 -6.39
N VAL A 71 -5.39 0.51 -5.12
CA VAL A 71 -5.97 -0.77 -4.70
C VAL A 71 -6.89 -0.60 -3.48
N VAL A 72 -6.34 -0.34 -2.29
CA VAL A 72 -7.10 -0.42 -1.03
C VAL A 72 -8.19 0.65 -0.96
N THR A 73 -7.86 1.90 -1.25
CA THR A 73 -8.83 3.00 -1.22
C THR A 73 -9.87 2.86 -2.34
N PRO A 74 -9.52 2.56 -3.61
CA PRO A 74 -10.51 2.27 -4.65
C PRO A 74 -11.43 1.09 -4.35
N LEU A 75 -10.92 -0.01 -3.79
CA LEU A 75 -11.78 -1.14 -3.40
C LEU A 75 -12.71 -0.77 -2.23
N THR A 76 -12.28 0.13 -1.33
CA THR A 76 -13.17 0.67 -0.29
C THR A 76 -14.27 1.53 -0.91
N GLN A 77 -13.96 2.39 -1.90
CA GLN A 77 -14.94 3.16 -2.66
C GLN A 77 -15.91 2.24 -3.43
N ALA A 78 -15.38 1.23 -4.13
CA ALA A 78 -16.18 0.24 -4.84
C ALA A 78 -17.13 -0.50 -3.89
N THR A 79 -16.69 -0.87 -2.69
CA THR A 79 -17.55 -1.46 -1.66
C THR A 79 -18.69 -0.52 -1.25
N VAL A 80 -18.41 0.78 -1.11
CA VAL A 80 -19.43 1.81 -0.82
C VAL A 80 -20.41 1.94 -2.00
N ASN A 81 -19.89 2.07 -3.21
CA ASN A 81 -20.70 2.20 -4.44
C ASN A 81 -21.57 0.96 -4.69
N ASN A 82 -21.13 -0.20 -4.21
CA ASN A 82 -21.81 -1.49 -4.27
C ASN A 82 -22.75 -1.73 -3.06
N ASN A 83 -23.14 -0.70 -2.32
CA ASN A 83 -24.00 -0.81 -1.15
C ASN A 83 -23.51 -1.79 -0.08
N PHE A 84 -22.19 -1.94 0.06
CA PHE A 84 -21.52 -2.82 1.01
C PHE A 84 -21.81 -4.33 0.82
N GLU A 85 -22.24 -4.71 -0.37
CA GLU A 85 -22.48 -6.11 -0.70
C GLU A 85 -21.19 -6.91 -0.88
N ARG A 86 -21.28 -8.24 -0.71
CA ARG A 86 -20.15 -9.16 -0.81
C ARG A 86 -19.54 -9.21 -2.22
N TYR A 87 -20.40 -9.31 -3.26
CA TYR A 87 -19.96 -9.37 -4.65
C TYR A 87 -20.03 -8.00 -5.27
N ASN A 88 -18.98 -7.59 -5.98
CA ASN A 88 -18.89 -6.26 -6.59
C ASN A 88 -19.69 -6.20 -7.91
N HIS A 89 -20.94 -5.86 -7.83
CA HIS A 89 -21.81 -5.72 -9.01
C HIS A 89 -21.49 -4.47 -9.84
N THR A 90 -20.73 -3.53 -9.32
CA THR A 90 -20.25 -2.35 -10.06
C THR A 90 -19.02 -2.65 -10.92
N SER A 91 -18.38 -3.80 -10.72
CA SER A 91 -17.22 -4.27 -11.48
C SER A 91 -17.63 -5.14 -12.66
N LEU A 92 -16.82 -5.13 -13.72
CA LEU A 92 -16.96 -6.08 -14.83
C LEU A 92 -16.76 -7.52 -14.38
N TYR A 93 -15.96 -7.74 -13.36
CA TYR A 93 -15.51 -9.05 -12.90
C TYR A 93 -16.38 -9.68 -11.82
N GLN A 94 -17.29 -8.92 -11.23
CA GLN A 94 -18.16 -9.36 -10.13
C GLN A 94 -17.41 -10.15 -9.05
N GLU A 95 -16.25 -9.64 -8.65
CA GLU A 95 -15.36 -10.30 -7.69
C GLU A 95 -15.94 -10.32 -6.27
N ASP A 96 -15.56 -11.35 -5.52
CA ASP A 96 -15.83 -11.42 -4.08
C ASP A 96 -14.94 -10.44 -3.32
N LEU A 97 -15.52 -9.53 -2.56
CA LEU A 97 -14.83 -8.50 -1.78
C LEU A 97 -14.36 -9.01 -0.40
N ARG A 98 -14.64 -10.26 -0.04
CA ARG A 98 -14.05 -10.94 1.13
C ARG A 98 -12.62 -11.39 0.84
N ILE A 99 -11.72 -10.42 0.81
CA ILE A 99 -10.31 -10.61 0.48
C ILE A 99 -9.42 -10.21 1.65
N ASN A 100 -8.11 -10.26 1.46
CA ASN A 100 -7.12 -9.92 2.46
C ASN A 100 -7.17 -8.45 2.94
N TYR A 101 -7.75 -7.55 2.16
CA TYR A 101 -8.01 -6.18 2.60
C TYR A 101 -9.28 -6.14 3.45
N GLY A 102 -9.23 -5.44 4.57
CA GLY A 102 -10.37 -5.32 5.49
C GLY A 102 -11.42 -4.34 4.97
N LEU A 103 -12.21 -4.73 3.98
CA LEU A 103 -13.26 -3.89 3.40
C LEU A 103 -14.51 -3.84 4.30
N PRO A 104 -15.30 -2.73 4.27
CA PRO A 104 -16.47 -2.54 5.12
C PRO A 104 -17.73 -3.24 4.59
N ILE A 105 -17.66 -4.55 4.29
CA ILE A 105 -18.78 -5.35 3.80
C ILE A 105 -19.80 -5.55 4.91
N HIS A 106 -21.09 -5.36 4.62
CA HIS A 106 -22.18 -5.52 5.58
C HIS A 106 -22.64 -6.98 5.67
N ASP A 107 -21.77 -7.82 6.19
CA ASP A 107 -22.05 -9.22 6.51
C ASP A 107 -21.72 -9.53 7.97
N TRP A 108 -21.74 -10.79 8.38
CA TRP A 108 -21.43 -11.17 9.75
C TRP A 108 -19.98 -10.82 10.17
N GLY A 109 -19.04 -10.67 9.21
CA GLY A 109 -17.66 -10.29 9.49
C GLY A 109 -17.50 -8.86 9.97
N ILE A 110 -18.47 -7.95 9.71
CA ILE A 110 -18.41 -6.55 10.15
C ILE A 110 -18.37 -6.43 11.68
N ILE A 111 -18.92 -7.40 12.44
CA ILE A 111 -18.89 -7.45 13.91
C ILE A 111 -17.44 -7.41 14.40
N PHE A 112 -16.52 -8.00 13.64
CA PHE A 112 -15.09 -8.04 13.96
C PHE A 112 -14.27 -6.91 13.33
N LYS A 113 -14.93 -5.89 12.76
CA LYS A 113 -14.27 -4.72 12.16
C LYS A 113 -14.75 -3.41 12.81
N PRO A 114 -14.55 -3.22 14.14
CA PRO A 114 -15.18 -2.11 14.88
C PRO A 114 -14.79 -0.71 14.37
N SER A 115 -13.61 -0.53 13.82
CA SER A 115 -13.19 0.74 13.21
C SER A 115 -13.96 1.08 11.92
N MET A 116 -14.71 0.13 11.36
CA MET A 116 -15.50 0.27 10.14
C MET A 116 -17.01 0.32 10.38
N TRP A 117 -17.47 0.25 11.63
CA TRP A 117 -18.91 0.25 11.93
C TRP A 117 -19.66 1.51 11.50
N LEU A 118 -18.96 2.63 11.33
CA LEU A 118 -19.61 3.87 10.88
C LEU A 118 -19.99 3.88 9.40
N TYR A 119 -19.42 2.99 8.57
CA TYR A 119 -19.84 2.87 7.18
C TYR A 119 -21.30 2.43 7.09
N GLY A 120 -22.07 3.08 6.22
CA GLY A 120 -23.51 2.90 6.09
C GLY A 120 -24.38 3.73 7.06
N TRP A 121 -23.77 4.32 8.11
CA TRP A 121 -24.51 5.18 9.05
C TRP A 121 -24.24 6.67 8.82
N VAL A 122 -23.06 7.01 8.35
CA VAL A 122 -22.64 8.38 8.03
C VAL A 122 -22.06 8.41 6.61
N ASN A 123 -21.87 9.62 6.06
CA ASN A 123 -21.17 9.73 4.78
C ASN A 123 -19.81 9.01 4.87
N PRO A 124 -19.44 8.18 3.87
CA PRO A 124 -18.23 7.37 3.89
C PRO A 124 -16.92 8.15 4.12
N ALA A 125 -16.87 9.42 3.76
CA ALA A 125 -15.72 10.29 4.03
C ALA A 125 -15.45 10.44 5.54
N TYR A 126 -16.51 10.59 6.36
CA TYR A 126 -16.38 10.61 7.82
C TYR A 126 -16.00 9.25 8.38
N ALA A 127 -16.60 8.17 7.86
CA ALA A 127 -16.28 6.80 8.28
C ALA A 127 -14.82 6.45 7.98
N TYR A 128 -14.30 6.86 6.83
CA TYR A 128 -12.90 6.66 6.43
C TYR A 128 -11.93 7.44 7.34
N ALA A 129 -12.21 8.71 7.61
CA ALA A 129 -11.41 9.52 8.52
C ALA A 129 -11.44 8.94 9.95
N PHE A 130 -12.59 8.48 10.42
CA PHE A 130 -12.77 7.81 11.71
C PHE A 130 -11.94 6.53 11.79
N HIS A 131 -11.99 5.67 10.75
CA HIS A 131 -11.22 4.45 10.69
C HIS A 131 -9.72 4.73 10.90
N TRP A 132 -9.14 5.63 10.12
CA TRP A 132 -7.70 5.91 10.20
C TRP A 132 -7.30 6.61 11.48
N PHE A 133 -8.15 7.49 12.03
CA PHE A 133 -7.91 8.10 13.34
C PHE A 133 -7.92 7.04 14.45
N VAL A 134 -8.93 6.16 14.47
CA VAL A 134 -9.05 5.11 15.50
C VAL A 134 -7.87 4.15 15.41
N ILE A 135 -7.46 3.73 14.21
CA ILE A 135 -6.29 2.86 14.03
C ILE A 135 -5.02 3.53 14.58
N ALA A 136 -4.81 4.83 14.33
CA ALA A 136 -3.65 5.56 14.88
C ALA A 136 -3.72 5.67 16.41
N ALA A 137 -4.88 5.98 16.96
CA ALA A 137 -5.07 6.04 18.41
C ALA A 137 -4.85 4.67 19.07
N LEU A 138 -5.39 3.60 18.48
CA LEU A 138 -5.19 2.22 18.96
C LEU A 138 -3.71 1.81 18.91
N PHE A 139 -2.97 2.19 17.88
CA PHE A 139 -1.53 1.94 17.81
C PHE A 139 -0.81 2.60 19.00
N ILE A 140 -0.96 3.92 19.14
CA ILE A 140 -0.21 4.69 20.14
C ILE A 140 -0.60 4.26 21.56
N VAL A 141 -1.90 4.17 21.85
CA VAL A 141 -2.39 3.77 23.18
C VAL A 141 -2.06 2.32 23.49
N GLY A 142 -2.20 1.41 22.50
CA GLY A 142 -1.93 -0.01 22.67
C GLY A 142 -0.47 -0.31 23.02
N TYR A 143 0.48 0.26 22.27
CA TYR A 143 1.90 0.09 22.59
C TYR A 143 2.32 0.81 23.86
N ALA A 144 1.80 2.01 24.12
CA ALA A 144 2.06 2.71 25.38
C ALA A 144 1.56 1.88 26.58
N TRP A 145 0.36 1.30 26.46
CA TRP A 145 -0.18 0.44 27.49
C TRP A 145 0.63 -0.86 27.67
N LEU A 146 1.07 -1.49 26.59
CA LEU A 146 1.90 -2.69 26.64
C LEU A 146 3.26 -2.40 27.31
N LEU A 147 3.88 -1.27 27.00
CA LEU A 147 5.11 -0.79 27.66
C LEU A 147 4.85 -0.49 29.15
N ARG A 148 3.69 0.07 29.51
CA ARG A 148 3.27 0.27 30.90
C ARG A 148 3.15 -1.06 31.65
N TRP A 149 2.59 -2.08 31.00
CA TRP A 149 2.51 -3.44 31.59
C TRP A 149 3.90 -4.01 31.88
N PHE A 150 4.91 -3.68 31.07
CA PHE A 150 6.32 -4.02 31.30
C PHE A 150 7.02 -3.10 32.32
N GLY A 151 6.37 -2.09 32.85
CA GLY A 151 6.88 -1.22 33.92
C GLY A 151 7.42 0.14 33.47
N ALA A 152 7.19 0.56 32.23
CA ALA A 152 7.57 1.88 31.76
C ALA A 152 6.78 2.99 32.50
N THR A 153 7.42 4.16 32.74
CA THR A 153 6.69 5.35 33.19
C THR A 153 5.76 5.86 32.09
N PRO A 154 4.70 6.63 32.40
CA PRO A 154 3.78 7.12 31.37
C PRO A 154 4.49 7.88 30.24
N VAL A 155 5.36 8.82 30.58
CA VAL A 155 6.12 9.64 29.60
C VAL A 155 6.97 8.74 28.71
N LEU A 156 7.69 7.79 29.30
CA LEU A 156 8.54 6.85 28.56
C LEU A 156 7.71 5.96 27.64
N ALA A 157 6.59 5.42 28.12
CA ALA A 157 5.69 4.56 27.34
C ALA A 157 5.11 5.26 26.12
N PHE A 158 4.60 6.48 26.29
CA PHE A 158 4.08 7.27 25.17
C PHE A 158 5.18 7.71 24.20
N SER A 159 6.36 8.12 24.70
CA SER A 159 7.48 8.50 23.84
C SER A 159 7.96 7.33 22.98
N LEU A 160 8.06 6.13 23.55
CA LEU A 160 8.47 4.94 22.80
C LEU A 160 7.38 4.46 21.82
N ALA A 161 6.11 4.54 22.20
CA ALA A 161 5.00 4.19 21.32
C ALA A 161 4.90 5.14 20.11
N LEU A 162 5.00 6.45 20.34
CA LEU A 162 5.06 7.46 19.28
C LEU A 162 6.33 7.32 18.43
N GLY A 163 7.47 7.03 19.05
CA GLY A 163 8.71 6.77 18.32
C GLY A 163 8.59 5.54 17.41
N LEU A 164 7.92 4.48 17.86
CA LEU A 164 7.62 3.30 17.04
C LEU A 164 6.66 3.65 15.88
N TYR A 165 5.65 4.50 16.14
CA TYR A 165 4.72 4.98 15.11
C TYR A 165 5.45 5.75 13.99
N PHE A 166 6.41 6.61 14.34
CA PHE A 166 7.21 7.38 13.39
C PHE A 166 8.47 6.63 12.92
N THR A 167 8.44 5.31 12.83
CA THR A 167 9.47 4.54 12.11
C THR A 167 9.14 4.43 10.63
N GLY A 168 10.14 4.25 9.78
CA GLY A 168 9.95 4.08 8.34
C GLY A 168 9.01 2.94 8.01
N MET A 169 9.21 1.77 8.62
CA MET A 169 8.36 0.60 8.39
C MET A 169 6.87 0.89 8.63
N VAL A 170 6.53 1.54 9.75
CA VAL A 170 5.14 1.87 10.07
C VAL A 170 4.58 2.89 9.09
N GLN A 171 5.33 3.94 8.79
CA GLN A 171 4.85 5.00 7.89
C GLN A 171 4.69 4.52 6.45
N PHE A 172 5.57 3.63 5.96
CA PHE A 172 5.47 3.09 4.60
C PHE A 172 4.31 2.13 4.42
N TRP A 173 4.02 1.29 5.42
CA TRP A 173 2.95 0.30 5.37
C TRP A 173 1.63 0.80 5.97
N TRP A 174 1.55 2.07 6.44
CA TRP A 174 0.45 2.54 7.27
C TRP A 174 -0.91 2.35 6.62
N ASN A 175 -1.11 2.90 5.44
CA ASN A 175 -2.42 2.93 4.79
C ASN A 175 -2.83 1.58 4.16
N GLU A 176 -1.98 0.59 4.25
CA GLU A 176 -2.24 -0.75 3.74
C GLU A 176 -2.30 -1.78 4.88
N LYS A 177 -1.33 -1.75 5.79
CA LYS A 177 -1.19 -2.74 6.88
C LYS A 177 -1.23 -2.13 8.29
N GLY A 178 -1.50 -0.84 8.40
CA GLY A 178 -1.62 -0.15 9.70
C GLY A 178 -2.50 -0.85 10.72
N PRO A 179 -3.67 -1.40 10.34
CA PRO A 179 -4.51 -2.16 11.26
C PRO A 179 -3.82 -3.38 11.90
N ILE A 180 -2.96 -4.08 11.16
CA ILE A 180 -2.18 -5.22 11.70
C ILE A 180 -1.27 -4.76 12.83
N PHE A 181 -0.57 -3.65 12.62
CA PHE A 181 0.35 -3.10 13.62
C PHE A 181 -0.38 -2.55 14.83
N ALA A 182 -1.48 -1.84 14.61
CA ALA A 182 -2.24 -1.14 15.63
C ALA A 182 -3.01 -2.08 16.57
N LEU A 183 -3.59 -3.14 16.03
CA LEU A 183 -4.44 -4.06 16.78
C LEU A 183 -3.65 -5.14 17.53
N PHE A 184 -2.41 -5.41 17.16
CA PHE A 184 -1.57 -6.42 17.80
C PHE A 184 -1.45 -6.25 19.33
N PRO A 185 -1.15 -5.07 19.93
CA PRO A 185 -1.05 -4.94 21.38
C PRO A 185 -2.34 -5.30 22.11
N TRP A 186 -3.49 -5.06 21.46
CA TRP A 186 -4.82 -5.29 22.06
C TRP A 186 -5.14 -6.78 22.21
N VAL A 187 -4.60 -7.63 21.33
CA VAL A 187 -4.68 -9.10 21.46
C VAL A 187 -4.05 -9.57 22.78
N LEU A 188 -3.03 -8.85 23.29
CA LEU A 188 -2.34 -9.16 24.55
C LEU A 188 -3.02 -8.53 25.78
N LEU A 189 -3.93 -7.56 25.59
CA LEU A 189 -4.61 -6.82 26.65
C LEU A 189 -5.27 -7.71 27.72
N PRO A 190 -6.02 -8.79 27.38
CA PRO A 190 -6.70 -9.62 28.37
C PRO A 190 -5.75 -10.17 29.42
N PHE A 191 -4.48 -10.44 29.06
CA PHE A 191 -3.50 -11.07 29.95
C PHE A 191 -2.94 -10.13 31.02
N ALA A 192 -3.04 -8.84 30.82
CA ALA A 192 -2.67 -7.84 31.82
C ALA A 192 -3.79 -7.56 32.84
N THR A 193 -4.99 -8.04 32.62
CA THR A 193 -6.13 -7.87 33.50
C THR A 193 -6.08 -8.89 34.67
N ARG A 194 -6.92 -8.67 35.70
CA ARG A 194 -7.16 -9.63 36.77
C ARG A 194 -8.35 -10.55 36.48
N TRP A 195 -8.83 -10.60 35.26
CA TRP A 195 -9.97 -11.42 34.86
C TRP A 195 -9.68 -12.92 35.07
N PRO A 196 -10.72 -13.74 35.30
CA PRO A 196 -10.57 -15.19 35.29
C PRO A 196 -10.15 -15.67 33.89
N ILE A 197 -9.48 -16.82 33.83
CA ILE A 197 -8.85 -17.31 32.59
C ILE A 197 -9.83 -17.51 31.45
N TRP A 198 -11.05 -17.93 31.73
CA TRP A 198 -12.08 -18.10 30.70
C TRP A 198 -12.48 -16.77 30.05
N LEU A 199 -12.61 -15.68 30.83
CA LEU A 199 -12.91 -14.36 30.30
C LEU A 199 -11.73 -13.80 29.51
N LYS A 200 -10.48 -14.08 29.95
CA LYS A 200 -9.28 -13.76 29.17
C LYS A 200 -9.27 -14.49 27.83
N ALA A 201 -9.62 -15.78 27.81
CA ALA A 201 -9.66 -16.59 26.60
C ALA A 201 -10.75 -16.10 25.62
N THR A 202 -11.95 -15.75 26.13
CA THR A 202 -13.03 -15.19 25.31
C THR A 202 -12.64 -13.83 24.69
N ALA A 203 -12.07 -12.94 25.52
CA ALA A 203 -11.62 -11.63 25.04
C ALA A 203 -10.44 -11.77 24.05
N PHE A 204 -9.51 -12.68 24.31
CA PHE A 204 -8.43 -13.01 23.40
C PHE A 204 -8.96 -13.53 22.05
N TYR A 205 -9.92 -14.47 22.08
CA TYR A 205 -10.58 -14.97 20.88
C TYR A 205 -11.15 -13.80 20.05
N TRP A 206 -12.00 -12.96 20.63
CA TRP A 206 -12.65 -11.87 19.91
C TRP A 206 -11.63 -10.87 19.35
N LEU A 207 -10.66 -10.42 20.17
CA LEU A 207 -9.62 -9.48 19.74
C LEU A 207 -8.69 -10.09 18.67
N ALA A 208 -8.41 -11.38 18.74
CA ALA A 208 -7.64 -12.08 17.71
C ALA A 208 -8.41 -12.14 16.37
N VAL A 209 -9.73 -12.40 16.41
CA VAL A 209 -10.56 -12.35 15.19
C VAL A 209 -10.61 -10.93 14.63
N VAL A 210 -10.79 -9.90 15.48
CA VAL A 210 -10.72 -8.48 15.06
C VAL A 210 -9.39 -8.20 14.37
N TRP A 211 -8.28 -8.63 14.94
CA TRP A 211 -6.94 -8.45 14.37
C TRP A 211 -6.76 -9.17 13.03
N LEU A 212 -7.31 -10.38 12.88
CA LEU A 212 -7.21 -11.16 11.64
C LEU A 212 -8.12 -10.61 10.54
N LEU A 213 -9.35 -10.19 10.85
CA LEU A 213 -10.34 -9.80 9.84
C LEU A 213 -10.32 -8.31 9.47
N THR A 214 -9.73 -7.44 10.30
CA THR A 214 -9.59 -6.02 9.94
C THR A 214 -8.56 -5.84 8.82
N ASN A 215 -7.53 -6.66 8.76
CA ASN A 215 -6.62 -6.78 7.63
C ASN A 215 -5.87 -8.12 7.75
N PHE A 216 -5.82 -8.91 6.69
CA PHE A 216 -5.21 -10.23 6.70
C PHE A 216 -3.93 -10.25 5.88
N TYR A 217 -2.79 -10.38 6.55
CA TYR A 217 -1.49 -10.54 5.88
C TYR A 217 -0.56 -11.44 6.72
N PRO A 218 -0.61 -12.76 6.48
CA PRO A 218 0.09 -13.77 7.28
C PRO A 218 1.57 -13.47 7.55
N PRO A 219 2.39 -12.98 6.60
CA PRO A 219 3.80 -12.69 6.87
C PRO A 219 4.04 -11.79 8.08
N MET A 220 3.24 -10.74 8.26
CA MET A 220 3.37 -9.84 9.42
C MET A 220 2.66 -10.39 10.65
N GLN A 221 1.50 -11.03 10.48
CA GLN A 221 0.72 -11.57 11.61
C GLN A 221 1.40 -12.76 12.27
N VAL A 222 1.98 -13.69 11.51
CA VAL A 222 2.75 -14.83 12.05
C VAL A 222 3.95 -14.32 12.85
N SER A 223 4.68 -13.35 12.34
CA SER A 223 5.83 -12.75 13.04
C SER A 223 5.41 -12.08 14.35
N LEU A 224 4.32 -11.31 14.32
CA LEU A 224 3.79 -10.63 15.51
C LEU A 224 3.19 -11.62 16.51
N ALA A 225 2.55 -12.70 16.06
CA ALA A 225 2.05 -13.76 16.94
C ALA A 225 3.20 -14.40 17.72
N PHE A 226 4.34 -14.67 17.07
CA PHE A 226 5.56 -15.13 17.77
C PHE A 226 6.03 -14.12 18.82
N VAL A 227 6.10 -12.82 18.47
CA VAL A 227 6.45 -11.75 19.42
C VAL A 227 5.47 -11.72 20.59
N GLY A 228 4.17 -11.83 20.31
CA GLY A 228 3.12 -11.90 21.33
C GLY A 228 3.35 -13.07 22.33
N ALA A 229 3.67 -14.25 21.80
CA ALA A 229 3.99 -15.41 22.64
C ALA A 229 5.23 -15.16 23.51
N VAL A 230 6.30 -14.59 22.93
CA VAL A 230 7.53 -14.24 23.68
C VAL A 230 7.23 -13.22 24.78
N LEU A 231 6.47 -12.16 24.50
CA LEU A 231 6.10 -11.14 25.48
C LEU A 231 5.23 -11.71 26.60
N LEU A 232 4.27 -12.57 26.26
CA LEU A 232 3.43 -13.28 27.27
C LEU A 232 4.26 -14.19 28.16
N LEU A 233 5.14 -15.00 27.56
CA LEU A 233 6.04 -15.90 28.31
C LEU A 233 6.98 -15.13 29.23
N ALA A 234 7.51 -14.00 28.77
CA ALA A 234 8.39 -13.17 29.59
C ALA A 234 7.66 -12.52 30.77
N ARG A 235 6.40 -12.13 30.61
CA ARG A 235 5.67 -11.31 31.59
C ARG A 235 4.66 -12.08 32.45
N ALA A 236 4.12 -13.18 31.94
CA ALA A 236 3.06 -13.98 32.56
C ALA A 236 3.35 -15.49 32.48
N PRO A 237 4.49 -15.98 33.06
CA PRO A 237 4.90 -17.37 32.97
C PRO A 237 3.88 -18.34 33.58
N GLU A 238 3.00 -17.86 34.45
CA GLU A 238 1.89 -18.65 35.02
C GLU A 238 0.89 -19.13 33.94
N LEU A 239 0.91 -18.55 32.72
CA LEU A 239 0.11 -19.04 31.60
C LEU A 239 0.60 -20.39 31.05
N LEU A 240 1.83 -20.82 31.38
CA LEU A 240 2.39 -22.13 30.98
C LEU A 240 1.75 -23.34 31.69
N ARG A 241 0.83 -23.12 32.64
CA ARG A 241 0.09 -24.23 33.23
C ARG A 241 -0.71 -24.98 32.17
N PRO A 242 -0.65 -26.34 32.08
CA PRO A 242 -1.21 -27.09 30.93
C PRO A 242 -2.67 -26.76 30.63
N ALA A 243 -3.53 -26.65 31.63
CA ALA A 243 -4.94 -26.29 31.41
C ALA A 243 -5.14 -24.89 30.84
N ARG A 244 -4.27 -23.91 31.15
CA ARG A 244 -4.33 -22.56 30.60
C ARG A 244 -3.82 -22.55 29.16
N VAL A 245 -2.72 -23.26 28.92
CA VAL A 245 -2.18 -23.44 27.55
C VAL A 245 -3.25 -24.06 26.65
N ALA A 246 -3.87 -25.16 27.09
CA ALA A 246 -4.93 -25.82 26.32
C ALA A 246 -6.09 -24.86 25.97
N LEU A 247 -6.58 -24.10 26.97
CA LEU A 247 -7.68 -23.16 26.77
C LEU A 247 -7.29 -22.02 25.81
N LEU A 248 -6.08 -21.46 25.93
CA LEU A 248 -5.60 -20.40 25.05
C LEU A 248 -5.32 -20.89 23.62
N THR A 249 -4.79 -22.11 23.50
CA THR A 249 -4.63 -22.77 22.20
C THR A 249 -5.98 -22.99 21.54
N LEU A 250 -6.98 -23.46 22.28
CA LEU A 250 -8.34 -23.60 21.75
C LEU A 250 -8.90 -22.25 21.28
N ALA A 251 -8.75 -21.17 22.07
CA ALA A 251 -9.20 -19.85 21.69
C ALA A 251 -8.47 -19.32 20.43
N ALA A 252 -7.16 -19.57 20.30
CA ALA A 252 -6.40 -19.23 19.12
C ALA A 252 -6.83 -20.03 17.87
N LEU A 253 -7.07 -21.34 18.01
CA LEU A 253 -7.57 -22.19 16.94
C LEU A 253 -8.96 -21.78 16.49
N LEU A 254 -9.85 -21.42 17.43
CA LEU A 254 -11.18 -20.91 17.11
C LEU A 254 -11.10 -19.57 16.36
N ALA A 255 -10.19 -18.68 16.75
CA ALA A 255 -9.97 -17.40 16.04
C ALA A 255 -9.45 -17.64 14.61
N ALA A 256 -8.48 -18.54 14.45
CA ALA A 256 -7.98 -18.94 13.15
C ALA A 256 -9.09 -19.60 12.30
N ALA A 257 -9.89 -20.50 12.88
CA ALA A 257 -11.02 -21.12 12.19
C ALA A 257 -12.06 -20.10 11.74
N THR A 258 -12.38 -19.11 12.58
CA THR A 258 -13.30 -18.01 12.21
C THR A 258 -12.76 -17.22 11.01
N ALA A 259 -11.46 -16.91 11.00
CA ALA A 259 -10.82 -16.22 9.87
C ALA A 259 -10.81 -17.08 8.59
N VAL A 260 -10.53 -18.39 8.72
CA VAL A 260 -10.58 -19.34 7.58
C VAL A 260 -11.99 -19.50 7.06
N ILE A 261 -13.01 -19.55 7.90
CA ILE A 261 -14.41 -19.62 7.47
C ILE A 261 -14.81 -18.36 6.70
N TYR A 262 -14.36 -17.19 7.16
CA TYR A 262 -14.70 -15.91 6.50
C TYR A 262 -13.96 -15.72 5.17
N LEU A 263 -12.66 -16.05 5.12
CA LEU A 263 -11.77 -15.83 3.98
C LEU A 263 -11.54 -17.13 3.16
N GLY A 264 -12.30 -18.19 3.40
CA GLY A 264 -12.01 -19.54 2.87
C GLY A 264 -11.92 -19.61 1.35
N ASP A 265 -12.82 -18.93 0.65
CA ASP A 265 -12.81 -18.89 -0.81
C ASP A 265 -11.56 -18.16 -1.31
N TYR A 266 -11.26 -16.97 -0.77
CA TYR A 266 -10.03 -16.23 -1.08
C TYR A 266 -8.76 -17.05 -0.81
N LEU A 267 -8.68 -17.73 0.34
CA LEU A 267 -7.50 -18.52 0.72
C LEU A 267 -7.30 -19.73 -0.20
N ARG A 268 -8.37 -20.43 -0.54
CA ARG A 268 -8.32 -21.59 -1.43
C ARG A 268 -7.88 -21.20 -2.83
N GLU A 269 -8.51 -20.17 -3.39
CA GLU A 269 -8.22 -19.72 -4.74
C GLU A 269 -6.82 -19.13 -4.85
N THR A 270 -6.42 -18.29 -3.90
CA THR A 270 -5.06 -17.71 -3.87
C THR A 270 -3.96 -18.78 -3.76
N ALA A 271 -4.19 -19.85 -2.98
CA ALA A 271 -3.22 -20.92 -2.83
C ALA A 271 -2.97 -21.70 -4.14
N SER A 272 -3.93 -21.71 -5.06
CA SER A 272 -3.84 -22.38 -6.36
C SER A 272 -3.30 -21.49 -7.48
N THR A 273 -3.02 -20.20 -7.21
CA THR A 273 -2.54 -19.26 -8.22
C THR A 273 -1.04 -19.43 -8.51
N LEU A 274 -0.62 -18.97 -9.70
CA LEU A 274 0.80 -18.82 -10.04
C LEU A 274 1.45 -17.67 -9.26
N TYR A 275 0.66 -16.65 -8.91
CA TYR A 275 1.07 -15.51 -8.11
C TYR A 275 -0.11 -14.97 -7.27
N PRO A 276 0.02 -14.75 -5.96
CA PRO A 276 1.20 -15.05 -5.13
C PRO A 276 1.44 -16.54 -4.91
N GLY A 277 0.43 -17.40 -5.07
CA GLY A 277 0.53 -18.85 -4.94
C GLY A 277 1.02 -19.34 -3.59
N ALA A 278 1.47 -20.58 -3.56
CA ALA A 278 2.05 -21.20 -2.37
C ALA A 278 3.54 -20.81 -2.20
N ARG A 279 3.79 -19.51 -2.02
CA ARG A 279 5.17 -19.01 -1.83
C ARG A 279 5.79 -19.58 -0.57
N ARG A 280 7.07 -19.98 -0.69
CA ARG A 280 7.91 -20.36 0.44
C ARG A 280 9.11 -19.42 0.50
N SER A 281 9.37 -18.89 1.70
CA SER A 281 10.46 -17.96 1.97
C SER A 281 11.56 -18.65 2.74
N SER A 282 12.80 -18.36 2.37
CA SER A 282 14.01 -18.71 3.11
C SER A 282 14.46 -17.53 3.96
N GLY A 283 15.31 -17.77 4.95
CA GLY A 283 15.97 -16.72 5.72
C GLY A 283 17.01 -15.97 4.90
N GLY A 284 17.51 -14.87 5.48
CA GLY A 284 18.54 -14.01 4.90
C GLY A 284 17.99 -12.70 4.31
N LEU A 285 18.59 -11.60 4.71
CA LEU A 285 18.32 -10.26 4.24
C LEU A 285 19.64 -9.56 3.93
N ASP A 286 19.65 -8.66 2.96
CA ASP A 286 20.83 -7.87 2.64
C ASP A 286 21.33 -7.08 3.87
N LEU A 287 22.63 -7.11 4.12
CA LEU A 287 23.25 -6.42 5.27
C LEU A 287 23.04 -4.90 5.26
N LEU A 288 22.93 -4.28 4.07
CA LEU A 288 22.62 -2.86 3.96
C LEU A 288 21.20 -2.55 4.46
N LEU A 289 20.24 -3.44 4.22
CA LEU A 289 18.89 -3.31 4.77
C LEU A 289 18.90 -3.41 6.30
N ILE A 290 19.75 -4.26 6.87
CA ILE A 290 19.94 -4.37 8.31
C ILE A 290 20.62 -3.11 8.88
N ALA A 291 21.60 -2.56 8.17
CA ALA A 291 22.26 -1.31 8.56
C ALA A 291 21.28 -0.14 8.67
N SER A 292 20.20 -0.12 7.88
CA SER A 292 19.13 0.88 7.95
C SER A 292 18.41 0.93 9.30
N TRP A 293 18.53 -0.09 10.12
CA TRP A 293 17.94 -0.10 11.47
C TRP A 293 18.66 0.88 12.40
N ILE A 294 19.96 1.10 12.18
CA ILE A 294 20.78 2.06 12.93
C ILE A 294 20.75 3.43 12.24
N PHE A 295 20.80 3.41 10.90
CA PHE A 295 20.91 4.59 10.05
C PHE A 295 19.72 4.68 9.10
N PRO A 296 18.54 5.09 9.59
CA PRO A 296 17.30 5.09 8.80
C PRO A 296 17.39 5.84 7.47
N ALA A 297 18.19 6.91 7.41
CA ALA A 297 18.36 7.71 6.21
C ALA A 297 19.17 7.02 5.10
N LEU A 298 19.83 5.89 5.39
CA LEU A 298 20.65 5.15 4.41
C LEU A 298 19.85 4.71 3.18
N ASN A 299 18.57 4.42 3.34
CA ASN A 299 17.72 3.83 2.33
C ASN A 299 16.89 4.83 1.53
N PHE A 300 16.99 6.14 1.81
CA PHE A 300 16.11 7.13 1.22
C PHE A 300 16.89 8.28 0.58
N ASP A 301 16.36 8.75 -0.54
CA ASP A 301 16.64 10.06 -1.06
C ASP A 301 15.76 11.14 -0.37
N ARG A 302 15.91 12.41 -0.76
CA ARG A 302 15.10 13.52 -0.25
C ARG A 302 13.61 13.41 -0.59
N GLY A 303 13.27 12.71 -1.66
CA GLY A 303 11.91 12.47 -2.12
C GLY A 303 11.25 11.24 -1.49
N PHE A 304 11.95 10.53 -0.59
CA PHE A 304 11.61 9.20 -0.10
C PHE A 304 11.63 8.12 -1.21
N GLY A 305 12.40 8.35 -2.27
CA GLY A 305 12.81 7.31 -3.19
C GLY A 305 13.73 6.30 -2.51
N VAL A 306 13.84 5.11 -3.07
CA VAL A 306 14.70 4.04 -2.56
C VAL A 306 15.95 3.97 -3.40
N THR A 307 17.11 4.03 -2.76
CA THR A 307 18.40 4.11 -3.45
C THR A 307 18.89 2.77 -3.98
N PHE A 308 18.48 1.65 -3.37
CA PHE A 308 19.00 0.32 -3.74
C PHE A 308 18.02 -0.84 -3.54
N ALA A 309 16.80 -0.60 -3.05
CA ALA A 309 15.78 -1.63 -2.90
C ALA A 309 14.37 -1.04 -2.96
N ASN A 310 13.35 -1.87 -3.15
CA ASN A 310 11.97 -1.45 -3.09
C ASN A 310 11.62 -0.93 -1.69
N ILE A 311 10.91 0.18 -1.60
CA ILE A 311 10.51 0.81 -0.32
C ILE A 311 9.73 -0.14 0.60
N CYS A 312 8.96 -1.06 0.04
CA CYS A 312 8.25 -2.09 0.79
C CYS A 312 9.19 -3.13 1.43
N GLU A 313 10.41 -3.25 0.93
CA GLU A 313 11.43 -4.17 1.42
C GLU A 313 12.37 -3.50 2.45
N VAL A 314 12.43 -2.18 2.45
CA VAL A 314 13.41 -1.35 3.17
C VAL A 314 12.80 -0.73 4.44
N GLY A 315 11.85 -1.36 5.06
CA GLY A 315 11.25 -0.81 6.27
C GLY A 315 12.26 -0.63 7.41
N THR A 316 12.50 0.60 7.83
CA THR A 316 13.35 0.88 9.00
C THR A 316 12.57 0.68 10.27
N VAL A 317 13.01 -0.26 11.11
CA VAL A 317 12.38 -0.58 12.39
C VAL A 317 13.14 0.01 13.56
N GLY A 318 14.42 0.30 13.32
CA GLY A 318 15.29 0.88 14.34
C GLY A 318 14.87 2.32 14.60
N MET A 319 14.51 2.58 15.82
CA MET A 319 14.64 3.90 16.40
C MET A 319 16.07 4.03 16.90
N TYR A 320 16.63 5.22 16.90
CA TYR A 320 17.95 5.45 17.52
C TYR A 320 18.01 4.93 18.96
N TYR A 321 16.89 4.96 19.68
CA TYR A 321 16.78 4.38 21.01
C TYR A 321 17.08 2.88 21.01
N THR A 322 16.54 2.09 20.07
CA THR A 322 16.60 0.63 20.15
C THR A 322 18.01 0.05 20.01
N LEU A 323 18.89 0.71 19.30
CA LEU A 323 20.24 0.19 19.07
C LEU A 323 21.33 1.10 19.63
N LEU A 324 21.22 2.41 19.47
CA LEU A 324 22.27 3.33 19.95
C LEU A 324 22.31 3.42 21.49
N VAL A 325 21.20 3.20 22.18
CA VAL A 325 21.18 3.18 23.64
C VAL A 325 22.02 2.04 24.22
N LEU A 326 22.25 0.96 23.46
CA LEU A 326 23.13 -0.15 23.87
C LEU A 326 24.56 0.30 24.17
N VAL A 327 25.04 1.34 23.48
CA VAL A 327 26.36 1.95 23.74
C VAL A 327 26.45 2.45 25.18
N PHE A 328 25.34 2.85 25.77
CA PHE A 328 25.28 3.46 27.11
C PHE A 328 24.82 2.52 28.22
N LEU A 329 24.51 1.24 27.94
CA LEU A 329 24.17 0.28 28.99
C LEU A 329 25.29 0.14 30.01
N ASP A 330 24.98 0.11 31.30
CA ASP A 330 25.99 -0.17 32.33
C ASP A 330 26.27 -1.67 32.43
N TYR A 331 27.14 -2.16 31.58
CA TYR A 331 27.51 -3.58 31.49
C TYR A 331 28.15 -4.12 32.80
N ARG A 332 28.57 -3.27 33.73
CA ARG A 332 29.06 -3.72 35.04
C ARG A 332 27.95 -4.38 35.84
N ASN A 333 26.72 -3.98 35.59
CA ASN A 333 25.53 -4.47 36.30
C ASN A 333 24.91 -5.72 35.66
N TRP A 334 25.60 -6.39 34.71
CA TRP A 334 25.04 -7.54 33.99
C TRP A 334 24.48 -8.66 34.92
N ARG A 335 25.11 -8.81 36.12
CA ARG A 335 24.67 -9.80 37.11
C ARG A 335 23.24 -9.57 37.62
N VAL A 336 22.71 -8.35 37.53
CA VAL A 336 21.32 -8.03 37.87
C VAL A 336 20.34 -8.76 36.98
N LEU A 337 20.72 -9.09 35.74
CA LEU A 337 19.90 -9.87 34.82
C LEU A 337 19.64 -11.30 35.33
N LEU A 338 20.54 -11.83 36.16
CA LEU A 338 20.40 -13.15 36.78
C LEU A 338 19.23 -13.18 37.79
N SER A 339 18.86 -12.04 38.38
CA SER A 339 17.69 -11.95 39.28
C SER A 339 16.35 -12.07 38.54
N ASP A 340 16.34 -11.78 37.22
CA ASP A 340 15.19 -11.92 36.32
C ASP A 340 15.60 -12.72 35.09
N ARG A 341 16.27 -13.85 35.34
CA ARG A 341 16.84 -14.70 34.29
C ARG A 341 15.78 -15.17 33.29
N TRP A 342 14.56 -15.43 33.75
CA TRP A 342 13.50 -15.94 32.92
C TRP A 342 13.11 -14.91 31.84
N SER A 343 12.71 -13.70 32.22
CA SER A 343 12.34 -12.65 31.26
C SER A 343 13.51 -12.32 30.31
N THR A 344 14.76 -12.28 30.84
CA THR A 344 15.95 -12.01 30.04
C THR A 344 16.20 -13.10 29.00
N LEU A 345 16.11 -14.38 29.39
CA LEU A 345 16.32 -15.51 28.48
C LEU A 345 15.22 -15.61 27.43
N VAL A 346 13.96 -15.41 27.82
CA VAL A 346 12.82 -15.48 26.89
C VAL A 346 12.87 -14.34 25.86
N LEU A 347 13.06 -13.09 26.30
CA LEU A 347 13.17 -11.95 25.39
C LEU A 347 14.42 -12.05 24.49
N GLY A 348 15.57 -12.38 25.10
CA GLY A 348 16.83 -12.52 24.37
C GLY A 348 16.82 -13.69 23.39
N GLY A 349 16.34 -14.86 23.80
CA GLY A 349 16.21 -16.05 22.95
C GLY A 349 15.26 -15.82 21.78
N GLY A 350 14.10 -15.20 22.05
CA GLY A 350 13.15 -14.82 21.00
C GLY A 350 13.75 -13.85 19.99
N ALA A 351 14.47 -12.82 20.47
CA ALA A 351 15.15 -11.86 19.60
C ALA A 351 16.25 -12.54 18.77
N LEU A 352 17.05 -13.42 19.36
CA LEU A 352 18.09 -14.17 18.63
C LEU A 352 17.52 -15.08 17.57
N LEU A 353 16.41 -15.77 17.83
CA LEU A 353 15.74 -16.61 16.82
C LEU A 353 15.24 -15.76 15.63
N MET A 354 14.61 -14.62 15.88
CA MET A 354 14.16 -13.72 14.80
C MET A 354 15.35 -13.15 14.02
N LEU A 355 16.40 -12.72 14.71
CA LEU A 355 17.62 -12.22 14.08
C LEU A 355 18.30 -13.29 13.25
N ALA A 356 18.32 -14.56 13.72
CA ALA A 356 18.86 -15.68 12.95
C ALA A 356 18.11 -15.86 11.63
N TRP A 357 16.77 -15.80 11.63
CA TRP A 357 15.97 -15.87 10.40
C TRP A 357 16.22 -14.68 9.47
N ILE A 358 16.37 -13.48 10.03
CA ILE A 358 16.57 -12.26 9.24
C ILE A 358 17.97 -12.22 8.63
N VAL A 359 19.01 -12.64 9.37
CA VAL A 359 20.43 -12.44 8.97
C VAL A 359 21.00 -13.65 8.25
N LEU A 360 20.65 -14.88 8.70
CA LEU A 360 21.27 -16.09 8.16
C LEU A 360 20.48 -16.64 6.96
N PRO A 361 21.14 -17.13 5.91
CA PRO A 361 20.49 -17.73 4.74
C PRO A 361 19.94 -19.13 5.06
N LEU A 362 18.98 -19.20 5.97
CA LEU A 362 18.37 -20.45 6.41
C LEU A 362 17.39 -20.97 5.35
N PRO A 363 17.38 -22.30 5.07
CA PRO A 363 16.45 -22.88 4.14
C PRO A 363 15.02 -22.79 4.66
N TRP A 364 14.02 -22.77 3.76
CA TRP A 364 12.60 -22.58 4.10
C TRP A 364 12.07 -23.56 5.15
N TRP A 365 12.52 -24.82 5.14
CA TRP A 365 12.09 -25.85 6.08
C TRP A 365 12.54 -25.57 7.53
N ALA A 366 13.63 -24.82 7.73
CA ALA A 366 14.07 -24.41 9.09
C ALA A 366 13.07 -23.47 9.75
N GLY A 367 12.34 -22.70 8.97
CA GLY A 367 11.26 -21.82 9.46
C GLY A 367 9.89 -22.51 9.64
N ALA A 368 9.73 -23.75 9.15
CA ALA A 368 8.45 -24.43 9.12
C ALA A 368 7.80 -24.63 10.51
N PRO A 369 8.54 -24.99 11.57
CA PRO A 369 7.93 -25.16 12.91
C PRO A 369 7.27 -23.89 13.48
N LEU A 370 7.73 -22.71 13.04
CA LEU A 370 7.21 -21.41 13.44
C LEU A 370 6.36 -20.74 12.35
N LEU A 371 6.03 -21.46 11.28
CA LEU A 371 5.36 -20.96 10.08
C LEU A 371 6.14 -19.83 9.36
N TRP A 372 7.42 -19.65 9.65
CA TRP A 372 8.24 -18.60 9.06
C TRP A 372 8.58 -18.85 7.58
N HIS A 373 8.39 -20.08 7.11
CA HIS A 373 8.46 -20.36 5.67
C HIS A 373 7.40 -19.58 4.83
N TYR A 374 6.41 -18.95 5.48
CA TYR A 374 5.49 -17.99 4.86
C TYR A 374 5.92 -16.52 5.09
N VAL A 375 7.05 -16.30 5.78
CA VAL A 375 7.47 -14.97 6.22
C VAL A 375 8.79 -14.58 5.53
N PRO A 376 8.77 -13.75 4.48
CA PRO A 376 9.98 -13.14 3.96
C PRO A 376 10.69 -12.36 5.07
N PRO A 377 12.03 -12.42 5.18
CA PRO A 377 12.79 -11.70 6.20
C PRO A 377 12.50 -10.20 6.24
N SER A 378 12.28 -9.57 5.10
CA SER A 378 11.89 -8.15 5.00
C SER A 378 10.56 -7.84 5.68
N ARG A 379 9.62 -8.78 5.69
CA ARG A 379 8.31 -8.61 6.36
C ARG A 379 8.35 -8.88 7.86
N MET A 380 9.39 -9.56 8.35
CA MET A 380 9.63 -9.80 9.78
C MET A 380 10.17 -8.57 10.52
N GLN A 381 10.68 -7.58 9.81
CA GLN A 381 11.40 -6.43 10.39
C GLN A 381 10.58 -5.69 11.45
N PHE A 382 9.29 -5.41 11.22
CA PHE A 382 8.47 -4.72 12.22
C PHE A 382 8.36 -5.52 13.52
N ALA A 383 8.03 -6.81 13.42
CA ALA A 383 7.88 -7.68 14.59
C ALA A 383 9.19 -7.78 15.37
N SER A 384 10.33 -7.94 14.68
CA SER A 384 11.64 -7.98 15.34
C SER A 384 11.99 -6.65 16.01
N GLY A 385 11.64 -5.52 15.39
CA GLY A 385 11.80 -4.19 15.98
C GLY A 385 10.99 -4.00 17.26
N VAL A 386 9.76 -4.49 17.29
CA VAL A 386 8.93 -4.51 18.51
C VAL A 386 9.60 -5.36 19.60
N LEU A 387 10.05 -6.57 19.26
CA LEU A 387 10.71 -7.44 20.26
C LEU A 387 12.02 -6.82 20.78
N LEU A 388 12.83 -6.25 19.90
CA LEU A 388 14.05 -5.53 20.27
C LEU A 388 13.74 -4.33 21.18
N LEU A 389 12.68 -3.58 20.89
CA LEU A 389 12.25 -2.48 21.76
C LEU A 389 11.98 -2.96 23.19
N PHE A 390 11.25 -4.06 23.36
CA PHE A 390 10.95 -4.62 24.68
C PHE A 390 12.19 -5.23 25.38
N LEU A 391 13.05 -5.92 24.62
CA LEU A 391 14.31 -6.44 25.15
C LEU A 391 15.20 -5.29 25.64
N ILE A 392 15.40 -4.26 24.84
CA ILE A 392 16.25 -3.12 25.20
C ILE A 392 15.66 -2.33 26.35
N PHE A 393 14.34 -2.12 26.35
CA PHE A 393 13.67 -1.53 27.50
C PHE A 393 13.93 -2.35 28.79
N HIS A 394 13.84 -3.68 28.73
CA HIS A 394 14.15 -4.56 29.85
C HIS A 394 15.60 -4.42 30.31
N LEU A 395 16.56 -4.44 29.37
CA LEU A 395 17.99 -4.29 29.69
C LEU A 395 18.30 -2.93 30.34
N VAL A 396 17.79 -1.84 29.77
CA VAL A 396 18.00 -0.48 30.32
C VAL A 396 17.40 -0.36 31.73
N ASN A 397 16.21 -0.92 31.92
CA ASN A 397 15.53 -0.87 33.22
C ASN A 397 16.28 -1.67 34.32
N ARG A 398 16.97 -2.75 33.94
CA ARG A 398 17.71 -3.61 34.88
C ARG A 398 19.14 -3.16 35.10
N MET A 399 19.87 -2.84 34.04
CA MET A 399 21.27 -2.53 34.09
C MET A 399 21.54 -1.04 34.33
N GLY A 400 20.62 -0.18 33.93
CA GLY A 400 20.79 1.27 33.94
C GLY A 400 21.65 1.78 32.77
N LEU A 401 21.82 3.10 32.72
CA LEU A 401 22.63 3.80 31.70
C LEU A 401 23.87 4.40 32.38
N ARG A 402 25.00 4.28 31.69
CA ARG A 402 26.26 4.90 32.10
C ARG A 402 26.77 5.83 31.01
N LEU A 403 26.93 7.11 31.38
CA LEU A 403 27.41 8.14 30.48
C LEU A 403 28.89 8.41 30.82
N ASN A 404 29.77 8.30 29.84
CA ASN A 404 31.16 8.72 29.92
C ASN A 404 31.70 9.16 28.55
N GLY A 405 32.83 9.85 28.54
CA GLY A 405 33.42 10.43 27.33
C GLY A 405 33.70 9.42 26.23
N GLY A 406 34.22 8.21 26.56
CA GLY A 406 34.49 7.17 25.56
C GLY A 406 33.22 6.65 24.86
N ARG A 407 32.11 6.54 25.57
CA ARG A 407 30.84 6.15 25.00
C ARG A 407 30.20 7.24 24.15
N VAL A 408 30.40 8.50 24.54
CA VAL A 408 30.01 9.66 23.71
C VAL A 408 30.81 9.65 22.42
N CYS A 409 32.12 9.42 22.45
CA CYS A 409 32.94 9.24 21.26
C CYS A 409 32.45 8.08 20.38
N ALA A 410 32.14 6.93 20.98
CA ALA A 410 31.58 5.77 20.26
C ALA A 410 30.26 6.11 19.56
N LEU A 411 29.35 6.87 20.21
CA LEU A 411 28.13 7.34 19.58
C LEU A 411 28.42 8.29 18.41
N VAL A 412 29.31 9.27 18.60
CA VAL A 412 29.70 10.21 17.54
C VAL A 412 30.29 9.48 16.37
N ILE A 413 31.18 8.51 16.58
CA ILE A 413 31.73 7.66 15.52
C ILE A 413 30.62 6.89 14.80
N ALA A 414 29.69 6.27 15.53
CA ALA A 414 28.59 5.54 14.94
C ALA A 414 27.70 6.44 14.06
N VAL A 415 27.35 7.64 14.53
CA VAL A 415 26.55 8.60 13.76
C VAL A 415 27.32 9.10 12.53
N LEU A 416 28.60 9.44 12.67
CA LEU A 416 29.42 9.87 11.53
C LEU A 416 29.59 8.74 10.49
N THR A 417 29.78 7.49 10.95
CA THR A 417 29.80 6.33 10.05
C THR A 417 28.50 6.21 9.28
N GLY A 418 27.36 6.38 9.98
CA GLY A 418 26.05 6.37 9.34
C GLY A 418 25.88 7.48 8.30
N LEU A 419 26.35 8.69 8.61
CA LEU A 419 26.34 9.81 7.66
C LEU A 419 27.21 9.54 6.41
N ILE A 420 28.41 8.97 6.60
CA ILE A 420 29.29 8.60 5.48
C ILE A 420 28.62 7.53 4.62
N LEU A 421 28.06 6.48 5.22
CA LEU A 421 27.35 5.43 4.49
C LEU A 421 26.13 6.02 3.75
N THR A 422 25.34 6.87 4.39
CA THR A 422 24.21 7.57 3.77
C THR A 422 24.66 8.41 2.57
N GLN A 423 25.75 9.17 2.71
CA GLN A 423 26.28 9.98 1.62
C GLN A 423 26.81 9.12 0.47
N THR A 424 27.34 7.96 0.74
CA THR A 424 27.88 7.04 -0.29
C THR A 424 26.75 6.40 -1.11
N TYR A 425 25.69 5.98 -0.46
CA TYR A 425 24.60 5.20 -1.10
C TYR A 425 23.37 6.01 -1.42
N SER A 426 23.09 7.08 -0.67
CA SER A 426 21.90 7.92 -0.79
C SER A 426 22.26 9.32 -1.27
N LYS A 427 22.46 9.48 -2.54
CA LYS A 427 22.72 10.81 -3.16
C LYS A 427 21.39 11.47 -3.51
N PRO A 428 21.19 12.75 -3.18
CA PRO A 428 22.06 13.75 -2.59
C PRO A 428 22.17 13.69 -1.06
N PHE A 429 23.11 14.46 -0.50
CA PHE A 429 23.41 14.54 0.94
C PHE A 429 22.17 14.76 1.80
N ASP A 430 21.98 13.89 2.80
CA ASP A 430 20.88 13.97 3.74
C ASP A 430 21.24 14.84 4.96
N TRP A 431 20.82 16.11 4.91
CA TRP A 431 20.98 17.04 6.05
C TRP A 431 20.21 16.60 7.30
N GLN A 432 19.17 15.76 7.15
CA GLN A 432 18.35 15.27 8.28
C GLN A 432 19.18 14.36 9.19
N GLY A 433 20.10 13.58 8.62
CA GLY A 433 21.06 12.82 9.38
C GLY A 433 22.00 13.69 10.21
N LEU A 434 22.35 14.90 9.72
CA LEU A 434 23.16 15.86 10.49
C LEU A 434 22.42 16.39 11.74
N VAL A 435 21.10 16.56 11.68
CA VAL A 435 20.31 17.02 12.83
C VAL A 435 20.30 15.97 13.95
N ALA A 436 20.50 14.71 13.63
CA ALA A 436 20.58 13.64 14.63
C ALA A 436 21.71 13.88 15.64
N LEU A 437 22.88 14.33 15.18
CA LEU A 437 24.05 14.49 16.03
C LEU A 437 23.85 15.56 17.12
N PRO A 438 23.48 16.82 16.83
CA PRO A 438 23.26 17.82 17.86
C PRO A 438 22.10 17.46 18.80
N LEU A 439 21.04 16.83 18.33
CA LEU A 439 19.95 16.35 19.18
C LEU A 439 20.41 15.27 20.15
N LEU A 440 21.18 14.29 19.68
CA LEU A 440 21.74 13.23 20.53
C LEU A 440 22.77 13.79 21.52
N LEU A 441 23.64 14.70 21.09
CA LEU A 441 24.61 15.36 21.98
C LEU A 441 23.91 16.21 23.05
N GLY A 442 22.90 16.99 22.66
CA GLY A 442 22.07 17.76 23.60
C GLY A 442 21.34 16.85 24.60
N ALA A 443 20.80 15.73 24.15
CA ALA A 443 20.21 14.72 25.03
C ALA A 443 21.20 14.12 26.00
N LEU A 444 22.44 13.84 25.57
CA LEU A 444 23.50 13.32 26.41
C LEU A 444 23.95 14.35 27.49
N ILE A 445 24.13 15.60 27.11
CA ILE A 445 24.47 16.67 28.05
C ILE A 445 23.37 16.83 29.10
N TYR A 446 22.12 16.84 28.69
CA TYR A 446 21.00 16.91 29.62
C TYR A 446 20.94 15.68 30.52
N ALA A 447 21.12 14.47 29.97
CA ALA A 447 21.11 13.22 30.74
C ALA A 447 22.24 13.12 31.75
N GLN A 448 23.44 13.70 31.47
CA GLN A 448 24.55 13.80 32.44
C GLN A 448 24.16 14.61 33.67
N LYS A 449 23.43 15.72 33.45
CA LYS A 449 22.95 16.59 34.54
C LYS A 449 21.74 15.97 35.29
N HIS A 450 21.00 15.10 34.63
CA HIS A 450 19.77 14.50 35.14
C HIS A 450 19.72 12.98 34.93
N PRO A 451 20.58 12.18 35.59
CA PRO A 451 20.72 10.74 35.32
C PRO A 451 19.41 9.95 35.49
N MET A 452 18.55 10.38 36.43
CA MET A 452 17.23 9.76 36.64
C MET A 452 16.27 9.93 35.44
N ARG A 453 16.53 10.91 34.57
CA ARG A 453 15.75 11.19 33.38
C ARG A 453 16.43 10.70 32.09
N ALA A 454 17.64 10.14 32.18
CA ALA A 454 18.43 9.74 31.01
C ALA A 454 17.65 8.82 30.07
N HIS A 455 16.96 7.84 30.60
CA HIS A 455 16.16 6.90 29.84
C HIS A 455 15.04 7.60 29.03
N ALA A 456 14.26 8.47 29.67
CA ALA A 456 13.21 9.24 29.01
C ALA A 456 13.78 10.22 27.99
N THR A 457 14.94 10.84 28.28
CA THR A 457 15.62 11.75 27.37
C THR A 457 16.01 11.05 26.05
N PHE A 458 16.58 9.85 26.12
CA PHE A 458 16.89 9.06 24.94
C PHE A 458 15.63 8.70 24.14
N ALA A 459 14.56 8.30 24.82
CA ALA A 459 13.30 7.95 24.16
C ALA A 459 12.67 9.15 23.43
N VAL A 460 12.65 10.33 24.07
CA VAL A 460 12.13 11.58 23.46
C VAL A 460 13.01 12.02 22.29
N SER A 461 14.34 11.95 22.42
CA SER A 461 15.25 12.30 21.31
C SER A 461 15.07 11.36 20.11
N SER A 462 14.92 10.06 20.36
CA SER A 462 14.63 9.07 19.33
C SER A 462 13.29 9.33 18.64
N LEU A 463 12.25 9.69 19.41
CA LEU A 463 10.96 10.11 18.87
C LEU A 463 11.10 11.34 17.97
N LEU A 464 11.78 12.37 18.41
CA LEU A 464 11.97 13.61 17.63
C LEU A 464 12.68 13.32 16.31
N LEU A 465 13.72 12.48 16.32
CA LEU A 465 14.44 12.08 15.10
C LEU A 465 13.55 11.27 14.17
N GLY A 466 12.82 10.30 14.67
CA GLY A 466 11.86 9.52 13.87
C GLY A 466 10.78 10.42 13.26
N PHE A 467 10.25 11.37 14.04
CA PHE A 467 9.27 12.34 13.57
C PHE A 467 9.83 13.21 12.43
N LEU A 468 11.02 13.78 12.61
CA LEU A 468 11.68 14.60 11.59
C LEU A 468 11.91 13.83 10.27
N LEU A 469 12.28 12.56 10.37
CA LEU A 469 12.54 11.72 9.20
C LEU A 469 11.28 11.27 8.48
N PHE A 470 10.27 10.80 9.22
CA PHE A 470 9.18 10.01 8.64
C PHE A 470 7.78 10.61 8.75
N ALA A 471 7.54 11.63 9.60
CA ALA A 471 6.19 12.18 9.80
C ALA A 471 5.58 12.81 8.54
N ARG A 472 6.41 13.23 7.58
CA ARG A 472 5.97 13.83 6.31
C ARG A 472 5.81 12.80 5.18
N PHE A 473 5.98 11.50 5.46
CA PHE A 473 5.91 10.49 4.40
C PHE A 473 4.50 10.38 3.83
N ASN A 474 3.50 10.26 4.68
CA ASN A 474 2.10 10.23 4.26
C ASN A 474 1.55 11.66 4.15
N ALA A 475 0.93 11.97 3.01
CA ALA A 475 0.17 13.20 2.86
C ALA A 475 -1.06 13.18 3.77
N ILE A 476 -1.52 14.36 4.19
CA ILE A 476 -2.83 14.52 4.85
C ILE A 476 -3.81 14.99 3.78
N GLN A 477 -4.81 14.16 3.51
CA GLN A 477 -5.82 14.32 2.49
C GLN A 477 -7.20 14.34 3.14
N SER A 478 -8.10 15.25 2.73
CA SER A 478 -9.51 15.13 3.05
C SER A 478 -10.09 13.90 2.33
N ALA A 479 -10.83 13.09 3.03
CA ALA A 479 -11.55 11.96 2.45
C ALA A 479 -12.80 12.38 1.67
N TRP A 480 -13.19 13.67 1.75
CA TRP A 480 -14.38 14.14 1.06
C TRP A 480 -14.32 13.93 -0.45
N PRO A 481 -13.30 14.39 -1.19
CA PRO A 481 -13.20 14.15 -2.64
C PRO A 481 -12.88 12.70 -2.99
N ILE A 482 -12.48 11.86 -2.05
CA ILE A 482 -12.31 10.42 -2.27
C ILE A 482 -13.68 9.78 -2.51
N PHE A 483 -14.68 10.09 -1.68
CA PHE A 483 -16.02 9.50 -1.76
C PHE A 483 -17.06 10.40 -2.46
N ASN A 484 -16.68 11.63 -2.76
CA ASN A 484 -17.47 12.59 -3.52
C ASN A 484 -16.56 13.24 -4.56
N PRO A 485 -16.12 12.48 -5.58
CA PRO A 485 -15.17 12.98 -6.57
C PRO A 485 -15.77 14.17 -7.35
N PRO A 486 -14.97 15.21 -7.62
CA PRO A 486 -15.44 16.34 -8.40
C PRO A 486 -15.68 15.95 -9.86
N GLN A 487 -16.69 16.52 -10.48
CA GLN A 487 -16.92 16.42 -11.90
C GLN A 487 -15.86 17.25 -12.64
N THR A 488 -15.16 16.65 -13.58
CA THR A 488 -14.13 17.26 -14.40
C THR A 488 -14.42 17.00 -15.89
N ALA A 489 -13.67 17.62 -16.79
CA ALA A 489 -13.75 17.29 -18.21
C ALA A 489 -13.42 15.82 -18.48
N ILE A 490 -12.43 15.26 -17.72
CA ILE A 490 -12.04 13.84 -17.84
C ILE A 490 -13.18 12.92 -17.40
N THR A 491 -13.83 13.20 -16.27
CA THR A 491 -14.93 12.33 -15.80
C THR A 491 -16.13 12.39 -16.73
N ARG A 492 -16.46 13.57 -17.31
CA ARG A 492 -17.50 13.68 -18.34
C ARG A 492 -17.17 12.86 -19.60
N ALA A 493 -15.91 12.91 -20.03
CA ALA A 493 -15.46 12.08 -21.16
C ALA A 493 -15.56 10.58 -20.85
N MET A 494 -15.19 10.16 -19.62
CA MET A 494 -15.34 8.77 -19.16
C MET A 494 -16.83 8.35 -19.11
N ASP A 495 -17.72 9.24 -18.68
CA ASP A 495 -19.17 9.00 -18.69
C ASP A 495 -19.66 8.74 -20.13
N ALA A 496 -19.25 9.57 -21.09
CA ALA A 496 -19.60 9.42 -22.51
C ALA A 496 -19.04 8.12 -23.10
N MET A 497 -17.75 7.80 -22.84
CA MET A 497 -17.12 6.56 -23.28
C MET A 497 -17.81 5.31 -22.73
N GLN A 498 -18.18 5.32 -21.44
CA GLN A 498 -18.90 4.20 -20.84
C GLN A 498 -20.30 4.05 -21.45
N ALA A 499 -21.01 5.15 -21.65
CA ALA A 499 -22.35 5.14 -22.23
C ALA A 499 -22.36 4.62 -23.68
N SER A 500 -21.39 4.98 -24.50
CA SER A 500 -21.26 4.54 -25.90
C SER A 500 -20.80 3.10 -26.04
N ASN A 501 -20.17 2.50 -25.03
CA ASN A 501 -19.61 1.15 -25.08
C ASN A 501 -20.35 0.16 -24.17
N GLN A 502 -21.68 0.09 -24.26
CA GLN A 502 -22.54 -0.83 -23.52
C GLN A 502 -22.31 -0.81 -21.99
N GLY A 503 -21.99 0.34 -21.43
CA GLY A 503 -21.75 0.53 -20.01
C GLY A 503 -20.40 0.01 -19.52
N ILE A 504 -19.44 -0.27 -20.40
CA ILE A 504 -18.09 -0.70 -20.06
C ILE A 504 -17.09 0.40 -20.43
N LEU A 505 -16.32 0.85 -19.43
CA LEU A 505 -15.25 1.80 -19.65
C LEU A 505 -13.98 1.06 -20.08
N VAL A 506 -13.49 1.37 -21.28
CA VAL A 506 -12.23 0.88 -21.83
C VAL A 506 -11.33 2.07 -22.11
N VAL A 507 -10.42 2.35 -21.21
CA VAL A 507 -9.52 3.50 -21.27
C VAL A 507 -8.14 3.12 -20.77
N GLU A 508 -7.09 3.64 -21.38
CA GLU A 508 -5.71 3.51 -20.92
C GLU A 508 -5.38 4.64 -19.92
N GLY A 509 -4.48 4.39 -18.98
CA GLY A 509 -3.93 5.40 -18.06
C GLY A 509 -4.40 5.32 -16.62
N PHE A 510 -5.43 4.54 -16.30
CA PHE A 510 -5.87 4.32 -14.92
C PHE A 510 -5.19 3.10 -14.31
N SER A 511 -4.73 3.26 -13.06
CA SER A 511 -4.01 2.20 -12.34
C SER A 511 -4.94 1.43 -11.41
N GLY A 512 -4.80 0.10 -11.38
CA GLY A 512 -5.50 -0.78 -10.45
C GLY A 512 -7.02 -0.65 -10.53
N ALA A 513 -7.68 -0.53 -9.40
CA ALA A 513 -9.13 -0.39 -9.28
C ALA A 513 -9.63 1.07 -9.28
N THR A 514 -8.78 2.05 -9.64
CA THR A 514 -9.11 3.48 -9.50
C THR A 514 -10.38 3.87 -10.26
N ALA A 515 -10.53 3.43 -11.51
CA ALA A 515 -11.73 3.73 -12.29
C ALA A 515 -12.99 3.09 -11.66
N ASN A 516 -12.91 1.86 -11.16
CA ASN A 516 -14.04 1.22 -10.47
C ASN A 516 -14.37 1.92 -9.14
N GLY A 517 -13.35 2.36 -8.38
CA GLY A 517 -13.55 3.17 -7.18
C GLY A 517 -14.30 4.48 -7.47
N LEU A 518 -14.05 5.10 -8.61
CA LEU A 518 -14.76 6.30 -9.09
C LEU A 518 -16.20 6.01 -9.58
N GLY A 519 -16.60 4.74 -9.68
CA GLY A 519 -17.95 4.33 -10.05
C GLY A 519 -18.07 3.73 -11.46
N TYR A 520 -16.98 3.60 -12.20
CA TYR A 520 -17.00 3.09 -13.56
C TYR A 520 -16.88 1.56 -13.63
N ARG A 521 -17.68 0.93 -14.49
CA ARG A 521 -17.52 -0.48 -14.84
C ARG A 521 -16.40 -0.64 -15.85
N SER A 522 -15.17 -0.69 -15.36
CA SER A 522 -13.94 -0.58 -16.14
C SER A 522 -13.30 -1.92 -16.46
N LEU A 523 -12.72 -2.06 -17.68
CA LEU A 523 -11.85 -3.19 -18.02
C LEU A 523 -10.54 -3.13 -17.22
N GLY A 524 -9.94 -1.95 -17.02
CA GLY A 524 -8.80 -1.75 -16.14
C GLY A 524 -9.22 -1.91 -14.68
N HIS A 525 -8.62 -2.87 -13.97
CA HIS A 525 -9.02 -3.23 -12.61
C HIS A 525 -7.89 -3.93 -11.84
N VAL A 526 -8.16 -4.29 -10.59
CA VAL A 526 -7.36 -5.24 -9.83
C VAL A 526 -8.24 -6.38 -9.33
N THR A 527 -7.84 -7.61 -9.62
CA THR A 527 -8.51 -8.81 -9.11
C THR A 527 -7.62 -9.52 -8.11
N ALA A 528 -8.07 -9.63 -6.85
CA ALA A 528 -7.35 -10.35 -5.81
C ALA A 528 -7.36 -11.87 -6.02
N VAL A 529 -8.34 -12.35 -6.78
CA VAL A 529 -8.58 -13.76 -7.08
C VAL A 529 -8.83 -13.90 -8.59
N PRO A 530 -8.25 -14.92 -9.25
CA PRO A 530 -8.42 -15.14 -10.68
C PRO A 530 -9.88 -15.31 -11.09
N LYS A 531 -10.25 -14.76 -12.24
CA LYS A 531 -11.58 -14.92 -12.87
C LYS A 531 -11.46 -15.76 -14.15
N LEU A 532 -10.97 -17.01 -14.02
CA LEU A 532 -10.64 -17.84 -15.16
C LEU A 532 -11.84 -18.11 -16.07
N ALA A 533 -13.05 -18.31 -15.53
CA ALA A 533 -14.25 -18.51 -16.32
C ALA A 533 -14.58 -17.29 -17.19
N PHE A 534 -14.45 -16.07 -16.65
CA PHE A 534 -14.61 -14.83 -17.39
C PHE A 534 -13.64 -14.75 -18.57
N TRP A 535 -12.36 -15.06 -18.32
CA TRP A 535 -11.35 -15.00 -19.38
C TRP A 535 -11.49 -16.09 -20.42
N GLN A 536 -11.96 -17.29 -20.01
CA GLN A 536 -12.26 -18.38 -20.95
C GLN A 536 -13.39 -18.00 -21.91
N GLU A 537 -14.39 -17.28 -21.44
CA GLU A 537 -15.51 -16.81 -22.26
C GLU A 537 -15.05 -15.77 -23.29
N HIS A 538 -14.16 -14.84 -22.89
CA HIS A 538 -13.68 -13.77 -23.76
C HIS A 538 -12.54 -14.19 -24.70
N PHE A 539 -11.76 -15.20 -24.31
CA PHE A 539 -10.65 -15.75 -25.11
C PHE A 539 -10.82 -17.27 -25.32
N PRO A 540 -11.91 -17.73 -25.96
CA PRO A 540 -12.19 -19.15 -26.12
C PRO A 540 -11.19 -19.89 -27.01
N HIS A 541 -10.43 -19.16 -27.82
CA HIS A 541 -9.39 -19.68 -28.72
C HIS A 541 -8.06 -19.96 -27.99
N LEU A 542 -7.85 -19.42 -26.78
CA LEU A 542 -6.61 -19.65 -26.04
C LEU A 542 -6.58 -21.07 -25.45
N PRO A 543 -5.47 -21.83 -25.64
CA PRO A 543 -5.30 -23.10 -24.96
C PRO A 543 -5.36 -22.92 -23.43
N GLN A 544 -5.95 -23.89 -22.73
CA GLN A 544 -6.11 -23.84 -21.27
C GLN A 544 -4.78 -23.60 -20.52
N ALA A 545 -3.66 -24.12 -21.02
CA ALA A 545 -2.35 -23.91 -20.45
C ALA A 545 -1.90 -22.43 -20.54
N GLU A 546 -2.18 -21.79 -21.67
CA GLU A 546 -1.86 -20.39 -21.90
C GLU A 546 -2.78 -19.48 -21.07
N LEU A 547 -4.07 -19.77 -21.06
CA LEU A 547 -5.05 -19.08 -20.23
C LEU A 547 -4.63 -19.12 -18.75
N ASN A 548 -4.24 -20.27 -18.22
CA ASN A 548 -3.73 -20.40 -16.87
C ASN A 548 -2.42 -19.60 -16.67
N SER A 549 -1.50 -19.64 -17.64
CA SER A 549 -0.22 -18.94 -17.50
C SER A 549 -0.38 -17.43 -17.40
N VAL A 550 -1.37 -16.86 -18.06
CA VAL A 550 -1.65 -15.42 -18.05
C VAL A 550 -2.55 -15.04 -16.87
N PHE A 551 -3.68 -15.70 -16.70
CA PHE A 551 -4.77 -15.22 -15.85
C PHE A 551 -4.84 -15.84 -14.45
N ASN A 552 -4.16 -16.97 -14.19
CA ASN A 552 -4.22 -17.59 -12.88
C ASN A 552 -3.31 -16.90 -11.86
N ARG A 553 -3.64 -15.64 -11.52
CA ARG A 553 -2.86 -14.81 -10.59
C ARG A 553 -3.69 -13.68 -9.97
N TYR A 554 -3.21 -13.13 -8.87
CA TYR A 554 -3.51 -11.76 -8.49
C TYR A 554 -3.04 -10.85 -9.62
N ALA A 555 -3.88 -9.98 -10.14
CA ALA A 555 -3.52 -9.19 -11.30
C ALA A 555 -4.03 -7.76 -11.26
N HIS A 556 -3.13 -6.82 -11.57
CA HIS A 556 -3.47 -5.51 -12.12
C HIS A 556 -3.74 -5.68 -13.61
N ILE A 557 -4.98 -5.49 -14.03
CA ILE A 557 -5.44 -5.66 -15.39
C ILE A 557 -5.28 -4.32 -16.12
N LYS A 558 -4.50 -4.32 -17.19
CA LYS A 558 -4.22 -3.13 -17.99
C LYS A 558 -4.75 -3.29 -19.41
N PRO A 559 -5.75 -2.50 -19.81
CA PRO A 559 -6.15 -2.41 -21.21
C PRO A 559 -4.98 -1.91 -22.06
N THR A 560 -4.72 -2.56 -23.19
CA THR A 560 -3.65 -2.19 -24.12
C THR A 560 -4.12 -2.37 -25.56
N HIS A 561 -3.33 -1.86 -26.50
CA HIS A 561 -3.56 -2.04 -27.94
C HIS A 561 -3.01 -3.37 -28.49
N GLU A 562 -2.47 -4.23 -27.64
CA GLU A 562 -1.93 -5.53 -28.06
C GLU A 562 -3.03 -6.47 -28.58
N VAL A 563 -2.63 -7.50 -29.34
CA VAL A 563 -3.57 -8.48 -29.92
C VAL A 563 -3.87 -9.61 -28.98
N THR A 564 -2.88 -9.97 -28.14
CA THR A 564 -2.99 -11.13 -27.26
C THR A 564 -2.76 -10.71 -25.82
N PRO A 565 -3.48 -11.30 -24.86
CA PRO A 565 -3.23 -11.06 -23.46
C PRO A 565 -1.86 -11.60 -23.05
N ARG A 566 -1.11 -10.86 -22.23
CA ARG A 566 0.21 -11.30 -21.74
C ARG A 566 0.50 -10.84 -20.32
N VAL A 567 1.48 -11.49 -19.72
CA VAL A 567 2.02 -11.12 -18.40
C VAL A 567 3.04 -9.99 -18.58
N LEU A 568 2.78 -8.84 -17.97
CA LEU A 568 3.72 -7.70 -17.92
C LEU A 568 4.68 -7.82 -16.74
N GLN A 569 4.14 -8.20 -15.59
CA GLN A 569 4.86 -8.41 -14.32
C GLN A 569 4.16 -9.55 -13.58
N PRO A 570 4.77 -10.14 -12.55
CA PRO A 570 4.15 -11.25 -11.81
C PRO A 570 2.71 -10.95 -11.33
N ASP A 571 2.39 -9.69 -11.07
CA ASP A 571 1.11 -9.17 -10.59
C ASP A 571 0.41 -8.23 -11.59
N ALA A 572 0.82 -8.18 -12.84
CA ALA A 572 0.19 -7.32 -13.85
C ALA A 572 0.09 -8.02 -15.21
N ILE A 573 -1.06 -7.87 -15.84
CA ILE A 573 -1.36 -8.42 -17.16
C ILE A 573 -1.84 -7.32 -18.11
N SER A 574 -1.52 -7.46 -19.39
CA SER A 574 -2.12 -6.69 -20.47
C SER A 574 -3.28 -7.44 -21.09
N ILE A 575 -4.33 -6.70 -21.45
CA ILE A 575 -5.52 -7.25 -22.11
C ILE A 575 -5.76 -6.45 -23.38
N PRO A 576 -6.01 -7.14 -24.52
CA PRO A 576 -6.44 -6.50 -25.77
C PRO A 576 -7.70 -5.66 -25.54
N ALA A 577 -7.57 -4.34 -25.53
CA ALA A 577 -8.70 -3.43 -25.36
C ALA A 577 -9.75 -3.59 -26.48
N ALA A 578 -9.28 -3.89 -27.68
CA ALA A 578 -10.11 -4.06 -28.87
C ALA A 578 -11.20 -5.14 -28.72
N ASP A 579 -10.99 -6.17 -27.90
CA ASP A 579 -11.97 -7.25 -27.69
C ASP A 579 -13.15 -6.81 -26.80
N PHE A 580 -13.02 -5.68 -26.12
CA PHE A 580 -14.02 -5.09 -25.24
C PHE A 580 -14.61 -3.78 -25.76
N ILE A 581 -14.28 -3.40 -26.99
CA ILE A 581 -14.86 -2.27 -27.71
C ILE A 581 -15.90 -2.82 -28.65
N TYR A 582 -17.17 -2.59 -28.34
CA TYR A 582 -18.30 -3.18 -29.07
C TYR A 582 -18.71 -2.34 -30.30
N GLU A 583 -18.46 -1.05 -30.27
CA GLU A 583 -18.68 -0.14 -31.40
C GLU A 583 -17.34 0.43 -31.86
N PRO A 584 -16.76 -0.16 -32.93
CA PRO A 584 -15.44 0.26 -33.40
C PRO A 584 -15.53 1.57 -34.18
N ASN A 585 -15.72 2.67 -33.68
CA ASN A 585 -15.84 4.00 -34.33
C ASN A 585 -14.71 4.32 -35.34
N VAL A 586 -14.50 3.40 -36.31
CA VAL A 586 -13.47 3.43 -37.34
C VAL A 586 -14.05 2.85 -38.63
N ARG A 587 -14.01 3.60 -39.68
CA ARG A 587 -14.49 3.18 -41.01
C ARG A 587 -13.38 3.30 -42.04
N TYR A 588 -13.15 2.26 -42.83
CA TYR A 588 -12.27 2.36 -44.00
C TYR A 588 -12.97 3.05 -45.16
N ILE A 589 -12.22 3.88 -45.85
CA ILE A 589 -12.65 4.53 -47.09
C ILE A 589 -11.77 4.06 -48.25
N ASN A 590 -12.37 3.93 -49.45
CA ASN A 590 -11.69 3.36 -50.61
C ASN A 590 -10.73 4.35 -51.27
N GLU A 591 -10.99 5.64 -51.11
CA GLU A 591 -10.18 6.70 -51.73
C GLU A 591 -9.93 7.83 -50.72
N PRO A 592 -8.71 8.41 -50.69
CA PRO A 592 -8.43 9.54 -49.82
C PRO A 592 -9.20 10.77 -50.29
N TYR A 593 -9.65 11.63 -49.39
CA TYR A 593 -10.25 12.89 -49.74
C TYR A 593 -9.24 13.81 -50.45
N ALA A 594 -9.59 14.31 -51.63
CA ALA A 594 -8.71 15.12 -52.49
C ALA A 594 -8.30 16.46 -51.82
N THR A 595 -9.21 17.03 -51.05
CA THR A 595 -8.98 18.29 -50.32
C THR A 595 -9.54 18.15 -48.90
N ALA A 596 -8.66 18.12 -47.92
CA ALA A 596 -9.04 18.21 -46.53
C ALA A 596 -8.01 19.07 -45.78
N ASP A 597 -8.48 20.05 -45.06
CA ASP A 597 -7.62 20.83 -44.16
C ASP A 597 -7.00 19.91 -43.09
N LYS A 598 -5.75 20.19 -42.73
CA LYS A 598 -5.05 19.39 -41.74
C LYS A 598 -5.24 19.96 -40.36
N ASP A 599 -5.75 19.15 -39.41
CA ASP A 599 -5.83 19.48 -38.00
C ASP A 599 -5.65 18.20 -37.18
N GLY A 600 -5.10 18.31 -35.95
CA GLY A 600 -4.70 17.14 -35.14
C GLY A 600 -3.43 16.47 -35.65
N ASN A 601 -3.00 15.38 -35.01
CA ASN A 601 -1.71 14.77 -35.31
C ASN A 601 -1.70 13.26 -35.06
N ILE A 602 -0.99 12.51 -35.90
CA ILE A 602 -0.52 11.16 -35.63
C ILE A 602 0.85 11.31 -34.99
N ASP A 603 0.95 10.99 -33.69
CA ASP A 603 2.18 11.15 -32.90
C ASP A 603 3.20 10.05 -33.18
N SER A 604 2.75 8.83 -33.45
CA SER A 604 3.62 7.68 -33.76
C SER A 604 2.92 6.68 -34.69
N ALA A 605 3.74 5.97 -35.48
CA ALA A 605 3.35 4.87 -36.31
C ALA A 605 4.39 3.76 -36.21
N GLU A 606 4.01 2.58 -35.79
CA GLU A 606 4.92 1.45 -35.54
C GLU A 606 4.38 0.18 -36.20
N LEU A 607 5.24 -0.59 -36.85
CA LEU A 607 4.93 -1.94 -37.32
C LEU A 607 5.13 -2.94 -36.17
N ASP A 608 4.09 -3.72 -35.88
CA ASP A 608 4.08 -4.76 -34.85
C ASP A 608 3.54 -6.06 -35.45
N GLY A 609 4.48 -6.93 -35.93
CA GLY A 609 4.12 -8.14 -36.67
C GLY A 609 3.32 -7.82 -37.93
N THR A 610 2.12 -8.41 -38.06
CA THR A 610 1.20 -8.18 -39.14
C THR A 610 0.29 -6.97 -38.96
N SER A 611 0.66 -6.00 -38.14
CA SER A 611 -0.17 -4.85 -37.83
C SER A 611 0.59 -3.54 -37.86
N LEU A 612 -0.10 -2.46 -38.21
CA LEU A 612 0.35 -1.10 -37.98
C LEU A 612 -0.37 -0.54 -36.74
N VAL A 613 0.40 -0.04 -35.80
CA VAL A 613 -0.10 0.62 -34.58
C VAL A 613 0.15 2.11 -34.72
N LEU A 614 -0.92 2.87 -34.65
CA LEU A 614 -0.91 4.32 -34.71
C LEU A 614 -1.34 4.91 -33.39
N SER A 615 -0.70 5.97 -32.94
CA SER A 615 -1.21 6.79 -31.83
C SER A 615 -1.23 8.26 -32.26
N GLY A 616 -2.21 9.00 -31.75
CA GLY A 616 -2.40 10.40 -32.14
C GLY A 616 -3.54 11.03 -31.35
N TRP A 617 -3.94 12.23 -31.86
CA TRP A 617 -5.09 12.93 -31.33
C TRP A 617 -5.83 13.67 -32.46
N ALA A 618 -7.14 13.79 -32.32
CA ALA A 618 -8.01 14.52 -33.25
C ALA A 618 -8.78 15.60 -32.47
N PRO A 619 -8.90 16.84 -32.94
CA PRO A 619 -9.50 17.95 -32.22
C PRO A 619 -11.04 17.95 -32.25
N TRP A 620 -11.65 16.78 -31.99
CA TRP A 620 -13.10 16.69 -31.82
C TRP A 620 -13.58 17.33 -30.51
N THR A 621 -14.82 17.77 -30.50
CA THR A 621 -15.45 18.36 -29.32
C THR A 621 -16.08 17.32 -28.40
N GLU A 622 -16.44 17.71 -27.16
CA GLU A 622 -17.09 16.83 -26.17
C GLU A 622 -18.36 16.19 -26.79
N GLY A 623 -18.50 14.88 -26.61
CA GLY A 623 -19.56 14.07 -27.21
C GLY A 623 -19.26 13.54 -28.64
N MET A 624 -18.13 13.93 -29.20
CA MET A 624 -17.68 13.46 -30.52
C MET A 624 -16.72 12.24 -30.41
N GLU A 625 -16.36 11.83 -29.21
CA GLU A 625 -15.48 10.69 -28.95
C GLU A 625 -16.03 9.37 -29.51
N THR A 626 -17.33 9.34 -29.79
CA THR A 626 -18.05 8.21 -30.35
C THR A 626 -18.14 8.27 -31.89
N HIS A 627 -17.67 9.36 -32.52
CA HIS A 627 -17.74 9.50 -33.97
C HIS A 627 -16.68 8.67 -34.68
N ASP A 628 -17.04 8.22 -35.91
CA ASP A 628 -16.17 7.38 -36.70
C ASP A 628 -14.95 8.17 -37.20
N LEU A 629 -13.78 7.57 -37.01
CA LEU A 629 -12.61 7.93 -37.80
C LEU A 629 -12.74 7.26 -39.16
N GLU A 630 -12.51 8.01 -40.21
CA GLU A 630 -12.43 7.49 -41.56
C GLU A 630 -10.96 7.32 -41.96
N ILE A 631 -10.61 6.10 -42.38
CA ILE A 631 -9.22 5.75 -42.63
C ILE A 631 -9.05 5.23 -44.05
N PHE A 632 -8.16 5.87 -44.78
CA PHE A 632 -7.61 5.31 -46.01
C PHE A 632 -6.29 4.61 -45.71
N VAL A 633 -6.11 3.39 -46.23
CA VAL A 633 -4.90 2.57 -46.03
C VAL A 633 -4.56 1.87 -47.31
N ASP A 634 -3.29 1.97 -47.73
CA ASP A 634 -2.76 1.24 -48.88
C ASP A 634 -1.41 0.58 -48.50
N PRO A 635 -1.25 -0.76 -48.57
CA PRO A 635 -2.19 -1.75 -49.11
C PRO A 635 -3.42 -2.01 -48.21
N GLU A 636 -4.44 -2.66 -48.80
CA GLU A 636 -5.71 -2.98 -48.12
C GLU A 636 -5.51 -3.77 -46.85
N PRO A 637 -6.15 -3.39 -45.72
CA PRO A 637 -6.03 -4.07 -44.45
C PRO A 637 -6.77 -5.44 -44.42
N ALA A 638 -6.29 -6.35 -43.61
CA ALA A 638 -6.84 -7.72 -43.47
C ALA A 638 -8.14 -7.78 -42.67
N GLY A 639 -8.51 -6.72 -41.94
CA GLY A 639 -9.71 -6.70 -41.10
C GLY A 639 -9.97 -5.33 -40.47
N ALA A 640 -11.04 -5.22 -39.68
CA ALA A 640 -11.44 -3.96 -39.09
C ALA A 640 -10.36 -3.39 -38.15
N ALA A 641 -10.09 -2.12 -38.24
CA ALA A 641 -9.33 -1.39 -37.23
C ALA A 641 -10.21 -1.14 -36.01
N LYS A 642 -9.59 -1.14 -34.85
CA LYS A 642 -10.27 -0.80 -33.60
C LYS A 642 -9.54 0.33 -32.89
N ARG A 643 -10.31 1.28 -32.38
CA ARG A 643 -9.80 2.46 -31.70
C ARG A 643 -9.90 2.31 -30.19
N LEU A 644 -8.78 2.51 -29.52
CA LEU A 644 -8.76 2.74 -28.08
C LEU A 644 -8.65 4.24 -27.82
N VAL A 645 -9.57 4.79 -27.04
CA VAL A 645 -9.52 6.20 -26.63
C VAL A 645 -8.44 6.40 -25.57
N VAL A 646 -7.65 7.45 -25.75
CA VAL A 646 -6.55 7.83 -24.84
C VAL A 646 -6.81 9.23 -24.33
N LEU A 647 -6.71 9.42 -23.02
CA LEU A 647 -6.82 10.76 -22.43
C LEU A 647 -5.56 11.59 -22.74
N ARG A 648 -5.76 12.82 -23.21
CA ARG A 648 -4.71 13.76 -23.65
C ARG A 648 -4.78 15.09 -22.87
N PRO A 649 -4.53 15.07 -21.56
CA PRO A 649 -4.48 16.31 -20.79
C PRO A 649 -3.36 17.26 -21.26
N ASP A 650 -2.31 16.75 -21.88
CA ASP A 650 -1.24 17.53 -22.51
C ASP A 650 -1.78 18.39 -23.66
N VAL A 651 -2.57 17.80 -24.58
CA VAL A 651 -3.19 18.51 -25.70
C VAL A 651 -4.22 19.51 -25.20
N ALA A 652 -5.11 19.10 -24.31
CA ALA A 652 -6.15 19.97 -23.75
C ALA A 652 -5.55 21.20 -23.05
N ASN A 653 -4.49 21.01 -22.24
CA ASN A 653 -3.79 22.10 -21.55
C ASN A 653 -3.05 23.02 -22.56
N ALA A 654 -2.36 22.43 -23.55
CA ALA A 654 -1.60 23.21 -24.53
C ALA A 654 -2.51 24.11 -25.38
N LEU A 655 -3.67 23.60 -25.77
CA LEU A 655 -4.66 24.31 -26.59
C LEU A 655 -5.68 25.09 -25.72
N ARG A 656 -5.67 24.97 -24.41
CA ARG A 656 -6.62 25.55 -23.44
C ARG A 656 -8.08 25.19 -23.77
N ARG A 657 -8.29 23.94 -24.15
CA ARG A 657 -9.58 23.38 -24.54
C ARG A 657 -9.83 22.10 -23.78
N ASP A 658 -10.61 22.20 -22.71
CA ASP A 658 -10.91 21.05 -21.83
C ASP A 658 -11.66 19.92 -22.54
N GLU A 659 -12.42 20.25 -23.59
CA GLU A 659 -13.13 19.27 -24.43
C GLU A 659 -12.19 18.32 -25.18
N LEU A 660 -10.89 18.64 -25.28
CA LEU A 660 -9.90 17.78 -25.93
C LEU A 660 -9.27 16.74 -24.97
N MET A 661 -9.78 16.61 -23.76
CA MET A 661 -9.26 15.61 -22.79
C MET A 661 -9.32 14.17 -23.31
N SER A 662 -10.33 13.82 -24.11
CA SER A 662 -10.50 12.49 -24.73
C SER A 662 -10.12 12.47 -26.22
N SER A 663 -9.38 13.45 -26.68
CA SER A 663 -9.02 13.59 -28.11
C SER A 663 -8.01 12.56 -28.62
N GLY A 664 -7.34 11.83 -27.72
CA GLY A 664 -6.34 10.84 -28.09
C GLY A 664 -6.92 9.52 -28.55
N PHE A 665 -6.16 8.84 -29.40
CA PHE A 665 -6.49 7.51 -29.85
C PHE A 665 -5.25 6.62 -30.00
N LYS A 666 -5.46 5.32 -29.90
CA LYS A 666 -4.57 4.29 -30.44
C LYS A 666 -5.36 3.42 -31.39
N LEU A 667 -4.82 3.19 -32.57
CA LEU A 667 -5.41 2.37 -33.62
C LEU A 667 -4.50 1.20 -33.92
N ARG A 668 -5.09 0.02 -34.11
CA ARG A 668 -4.42 -1.15 -34.64
C ARG A 668 -5.06 -1.58 -35.93
N ILE A 669 -4.29 -1.57 -37.01
CA ILE A 669 -4.70 -1.90 -38.37
C ILE A 669 -4.04 -3.22 -38.75
N PRO A 670 -4.79 -4.33 -38.93
CA PRO A 670 -4.21 -5.63 -39.26
C PRO A 670 -3.96 -5.77 -40.75
N PHE A 671 -2.93 -6.53 -41.17
CA PHE A 671 -2.60 -6.89 -42.52
C PHE A 671 -2.45 -8.40 -42.69
N HIS A 672 -2.56 -8.90 -43.90
CA HIS A 672 -2.47 -10.34 -44.20
C HIS A 672 -1.04 -10.88 -44.01
N GLU A 673 -0.03 -10.05 -44.19
CA GLU A 673 1.38 -10.40 -44.11
C GLU A 673 2.17 -9.34 -43.35
N ASN A 674 3.38 -9.71 -42.90
CA ASN A 674 4.30 -8.75 -42.30
C ASN A 674 4.74 -7.71 -43.37
N LEU A 675 4.46 -6.47 -43.08
CA LEU A 675 4.89 -5.38 -43.93
C LEU A 675 6.39 -5.08 -43.71
N LEU A 676 7.12 -4.93 -44.81
CA LEU A 676 8.54 -4.52 -44.78
C LEU A 676 8.71 -3.02 -44.60
N GLN A 677 7.69 -2.25 -45.02
CA GLN A 677 7.64 -0.79 -44.93
C GLN A 677 6.28 -0.36 -44.42
N LYS A 678 6.20 0.82 -43.80
CA LYS A 678 4.94 1.39 -43.35
C LYS A 678 4.03 1.68 -44.55
N PRO A 679 2.75 1.31 -44.48
CA PRO A 679 1.77 1.59 -45.52
C PRO A 679 1.46 3.08 -45.59
N ALA A 680 0.89 3.53 -46.70
CA ALA A 680 0.32 4.87 -46.78
C ALA A 680 -0.99 4.90 -45.97
N VAL A 681 -1.10 5.85 -45.05
CA VAL A 681 -2.28 5.99 -44.20
C VAL A 681 -2.70 7.44 -44.08
N CYS A 682 -4.00 7.70 -44.28
CA CYS A 682 -4.62 8.98 -44.00
C CYS A 682 -5.83 8.77 -43.07
N ILE A 683 -5.86 9.51 -41.99
CA ILE A 683 -6.96 9.48 -41.04
C ILE A 683 -7.72 10.79 -41.13
N TYR A 684 -9.03 10.66 -41.24
CA TYR A 684 -9.96 11.79 -41.34
C TYR A 684 -10.96 11.73 -40.18
N PHE A 685 -11.41 12.91 -39.81
CA PHE A 685 -12.48 13.07 -38.84
C PHE A 685 -13.36 14.26 -39.23
N HIS A 686 -14.55 14.36 -38.62
CA HIS A 686 -15.46 15.49 -38.87
C HIS A 686 -15.66 16.24 -37.56
N GLU A 687 -15.49 17.57 -37.56
CA GLU A 687 -15.74 18.39 -36.35
C GLU A 687 -17.21 18.36 -35.90
N THR A 688 -18.11 18.23 -36.87
CA THR A 688 -19.55 18.10 -36.62
C THR A 688 -20.13 17.01 -37.53
N PRO A 689 -21.19 16.31 -37.12
CA PRO A 689 -21.85 15.32 -38.00
C PRO A 689 -22.24 15.92 -39.34
N GLY A 690 -21.68 15.40 -40.45
CA GLY A 690 -21.89 15.89 -41.78
C GLY A 690 -21.12 17.16 -42.17
N GLY A 691 -20.20 17.61 -41.33
CA GLY A 691 -19.25 18.69 -41.64
C GLY A 691 -18.18 18.28 -42.63
N ALA A 692 -17.31 19.21 -43.03
CA ALA A 692 -16.16 18.90 -43.87
C ALA A 692 -15.22 17.92 -43.18
N ALA A 693 -14.66 16.98 -43.95
CA ALA A 693 -13.62 16.07 -43.42
C ALA A 693 -12.32 16.85 -43.17
N LEU A 694 -11.78 16.72 -41.99
CA LEU A 694 -10.45 17.19 -41.62
C LEU A 694 -9.48 16.03 -41.59
N ARG A 695 -8.23 16.25 -41.93
CA ARG A 695 -7.21 15.22 -41.99
C ARG A 695 -6.16 15.39 -40.89
N LEU A 696 -5.75 14.30 -40.21
CA LEU A 696 -4.64 14.32 -39.28
C LEU A 696 -3.30 14.50 -40.00
N GLN A 697 -2.37 15.19 -39.36
CA GLN A 697 -0.99 15.32 -39.82
C GLN A 697 -0.23 14.03 -39.61
N ASN A 698 0.40 13.50 -40.64
CA ASN A 698 1.26 12.31 -40.54
C ASN A 698 2.63 12.68 -39.99
N PRO A 699 3.25 11.78 -39.16
CA PRO A 699 4.66 11.93 -38.82
C PRO A 699 5.54 11.72 -40.07
N PRO A 700 6.78 12.24 -40.07
CA PRO A 700 7.66 12.21 -41.25
C PRO A 700 7.98 10.82 -41.81
N ASP A 701 7.88 9.80 -40.97
CA ASP A 701 8.20 8.41 -41.28
C ASP A 701 6.98 7.55 -41.66
N LEU A 702 5.79 8.17 -41.76
CA LEU A 702 4.58 7.54 -42.26
C LEU A 702 4.27 8.10 -43.67
N PRO A 703 4.24 7.23 -44.72
CA PRO A 703 3.93 7.65 -46.06
C PRO A 703 2.59 8.40 -46.15
N ASP A 704 2.58 9.47 -46.89
CA ASP A 704 1.38 10.26 -47.15
C ASP A 704 0.56 9.61 -48.29
N CYS A 705 -0.76 9.59 -48.16
CA CYS A 705 -1.62 9.13 -49.26
C CYS A 705 -1.74 10.25 -50.30
N GLN A 706 -1.39 9.93 -51.52
CA GLN A 706 -1.65 10.83 -52.66
C GLN A 706 -3.00 10.47 -53.27
N PRO A 707 -3.90 11.42 -53.51
CA PRO A 707 -5.06 11.15 -54.35
C PRO A 707 -4.52 10.68 -55.70
N ASN A 708 -5.08 9.58 -56.25
CA ASN A 708 -4.74 9.15 -57.59
C ASN A 708 -4.84 10.35 -58.53
N GLU A 709 -3.73 10.77 -59.11
CA GLU A 709 -3.76 11.69 -60.24
C GLU A 709 -4.62 11.01 -61.29
N ILE A 710 -5.80 11.58 -61.53
CA ILE A 710 -6.64 11.14 -62.66
C ILE A 710 -5.77 11.37 -63.90
N VAL A 711 -5.15 10.29 -64.38
CA VAL A 711 -4.52 10.30 -65.68
C VAL A 711 -5.66 10.56 -66.67
N SER A 712 -5.83 11.81 -66.99
CA SER A 712 -6.74 12.20 -68.05
C SER A 712 -6.36 11.48 -69.38
N PRO A 713 -7.32 10.83 -70.05
CA PRO A 713 -7.04 10.06 -71.25
C PRO A 713 -6.45 10.92 -72.42
#